data_666c91ada304eb0ee520e7377fe63749
#
_entry.id   666c91ada304eb0ee520e7377fe63749
#
_cell.length_a   1.000
_cell.length_b   1.000
_cell.length_c   1.000
_cell.angle_alpha   90.00
_cell.angle_beta   90.00
_cell.angle_gamma   90.00
#
_symmetry.space_group_name_H-M   'P 1'
#
loop_
_entity.id
_entity.type
_entity.pdbx_description
1 polymer ?
#
loop_
_entity_poly.entity_id
_entity_poly.type
_entity_poly.pdbx_seq_one_letter_code
_entity_poly.pdbx_strand_id
1 'polypeptide(L)'
;MAERIVSPGVFTREKDLSFLPQGISEIGAAIVGPTKQGPAFVPTIVRSFEEYQQIFGGYDINYYTPFTVREYLRSAGTVTIVRVGYLGGYTTTGFNLLVSGSAGKLVVASFLPSVKNSNGLGSISGSVNHDEAKATNFNLTINGANATASLSNLTIESQGSATGNNDAVSANYIGRQIPDSAQAQSIGSTEAPAYMYKFFESAVSASVVSGTTILANASMSIESVSYDFSTGTETVDTSDGNYISTITGNSDGASSRTPFIQSQKIGGSGTNLFRVYARAQGNDTNQFYVVIRDVKRPQSSNSSPVFAQFGLSVWKTGGSAPIETYSGLNLDPDSSNYIVKVIGDMFQTVNNNGEITEYGDYPNLSQYIRIGDYKEDLFKSNPNLQPMGHAAVLDPVPTSAGIVPSASFGFSQTIDGGKTNSSTYKGNLPYGVKLHPDYPANELLGNYAYLSPIPKSETAGQNVAFALEDMNGYGDTSSFEFSNFTNFTVSSSFLTISSSVEQLKYTVPMQHGFDGINPAASKATGTSISSTNTSGFDCSTVVSSGSVAYKRAINAISNPDDYDINMLVTPGIIHKHHPIVSNHAIEKMEARADAFYVMDGSDIDDNVATAVSNVEALDTNYVATYYPWVKIENPIGGGLIFVPPSVVIPGVIAFTDSVAHEWFAPAGLNRGGLTNVRMTKKKLTHTDRDTLYEGRVNPIASFPGQGVVVFGQ
;
A
#
# COMPACT_ATOMS: atom_id res chain seq x y z
N MET A 1 -0.53 4.20 -58.82
CA MET A 1 0.67 4.67 -59.58
C MET A 1 1.86 4.45 -58.66
N ALA A 2 2.84 3.70 -59.10
CA ALA A 2 4.05 3.50 -58.31
C ALA A 2 4.88 4.81 -58.33
N GLU A 3 5.08 5.39 -57.20
CA GLU A 3 5.89 6.59 -57.06
C GLU A 3 7.37 6.26 -57.36
N ARG A 4 7.95 6.98 -58.31
CA ARG A 4 9.32 6.76 -58.76
C ARG A 4 10.28 7.49 -57.82
N ILE A 5 10.93 6.75 -56.94
CA ILE A 5 11.91 7.26 -55.99
C ILE A 5 13.20 7.60 -56.74
N VAL A 6 13.63 8.87 -56.71
CA VAL A 6 14.74 9.39 -57.54
C VAL A 6 15.99 9.73 -56.71
N SER A 7 15.94 9.77 -55.39
CA SER A 7 17.09 10.10 -54.55
C SER A 7 17.36 9.07 -53.47
N PRO A 8 18.61 8.84 -53.05
CA PRO A 8 18.92 7.98 -51.93
C PRO A 8 18.42 8.61 -50.62
N GLY A 9 17.59 7.89 -49.88
CA GLY A 9 17.00 8.29 -48.61
C GLY A 9 16.45 7.10 -47.85
N VAL A 10 16.10 7.31 -46.61
CA VAL A 10 15.37 6.32 -45.84
C VAL A 10 13.90 6.44 -46.24
N PHE A 11 13.37 5.40 -46.86
CA PHE A 11 11.98 5.35 -47.28
C PHE A 11 11.20 4.48 -46.31
N THR A 12 10.30 5.07 -45.57
CA THR A 12 9.29 4.33 -44.83
C THR A 12 8.20 3.88 -45.79
N ARG A 13 8.04 2.59 -45.97
CA ARG A 13 6.91 2.05 -46.72
C ARG A 13 5.76 1.84 -45.74
N GLU A 14 4.76 2.67 -45.79
CA GLU A 14 3.47 2.38 -45.18
C GLU A 14 2.92 1.11 -45.80
N LYS A 15 2.81 0.05 -44.99
CA LYS A 15 2.13 -1.14 -45.38
C LYS A 15 0.72 -1.00 -44.82
N ASP A 16 -0.22 -0.70 -45.70
CA ASP A 16 -1.64 -0.72 -45.36
C ASP A 16 -2.00 -2.13 -44.91
N LEU A 17 -2.25 -2.28 -43.59
CA LEU A 17 -2.73 -3.50 -42.95
C LEU A 17 -4.24 -3.50 -42.77
N SER A 18 -4.96 -2.66 -43.50
CA SER A 18 -6.42 -2.55 -43.45
C SER A 18 -7.18 -3.79 -43.88
N PHE A 19 -6.47 -4.84 -44.38
CA PHE A 19 -7.04 -6.17 -44.64
C PHE A 19 -6.89 -7.17 -43.47
N LEU A 20 -6.10 -6.84 -42.45
CA LEU A 20 -6.28 -7.50 -41.19
C LEU A 20 -7.55 -6.87 -40.61
N PRO A 21 -8.57 -7.67 -40.22
CA PRO A 21 -9.55 -7.16 -39.32
C PRO A 21 -8.73 -6.73 -38.10
N GLN A 22 -8.40 -5.47 -38.00
CA GLN A 22 -8.20 -4.86 -36.72
C GLN A 22 -9.52 -5.19 -36.03
N GLY A 23 -9.49 -6.17 -35.13
CA GLY A 23 -10.38 -6.11 -34.03
C GLY A 23 -10.23 -4.69 -33.56
N ILE A 24 -11.29 -3.89 -33.74
CA ILE A 24 -11.40 -2.55 -33.21
C ILE A 24 -10.84 -2.72 -31.82
N SER A 25 -9.71 -2.11 -31.52
CA SER A 25 -9.19 -2.14 -30.15
C SER A 25 -10.33 -1.56 -29.36
N GLU A 26 -10.91 -2.37 -28.47
CA GLU A 26 -12.10 -1.98 -27.75
C GLU A 26 -11.76 -0.68 -27.04
N ILE A 27 -12.24 0.42 -27.59
CA ILE A 27 -12.07 1.75 -27.03
C ILE A 27 -12.78 1.69 -25.71
N GLY A 28 -12.03 1.84 -24.62
CA GLY A 28 -12.54 1.62 -23.29
C GLY A 28 -12.92 2.92 -22.58
N ALA A 29 -13.67 2.80 -21.50
CA ALA A 29 -13.87 3.93 -20.61
C ALA A 29 -12.62 4.24 -19.81
N ALA A 30 -12.42 5.52 -19.46
CA ALA A 30 -11.49 5.95 -18.42
C ALA A 30 -12.24 6.15 -17.10
N ILE A 31 -11.85 5.44 -16.07
CA ILE A 31 -12.42 5.58 -14.72
C ILE A 31 -11.37 6.25 -13.83
N VAL A 32 -11.67 7.47 -13.40
CA VAL A 32 -10.81 8.30 -12.55
C VAL A 32 -11.38 8.33 -11.14
N GLY A 33 -10.66 7.78 -10.20
CA GLY A 33 -11.12 7.76 -8.81
C GLY A 33 -10.16 7.07 -7.85
N PRO A 34 -10.44 7.15 -6.54
CA PRO A 34 -9.61 6.54 -5.53
C PRO A 34 -9.75 5.01 -5.51
N THR A 35 -8.66 4.35 -5.17
CA THR A 35 -8.57 2.90 -4.99
C THR A 35 -7.74 2.58 -3.75
N LYS A 36 -7.79 1.34 -3.31
CA LYS A 36 -7.11 0.91 -2.09
C LYS A 36 -5.59 0.96 -2.19
N GLN A 37 -5.06 0.62 -3.35
CA GLN A 37 -3.62 0.65 -3.67
C GLN A 37 -3.45 0.90 -5.18
N GLY A 38 -2.23 0.90 -5.65
CA GLY A 38 -1.92 1.02 -7.08
C GLY A 38 -1.10 2.27 -7.41
N PRO A 39 -0.63 2.39 -8.64
CA PRO A 39 0.09 3.58 -9.09
C PRO A 39 -0.86 4.78 -9.09
N ALA A 40 -0.48 5.86 -8.40
CA ALA A 40 -1.27 7.08 -8.37
C ALA A 40 -1.01 7.92 -9.61
N PHE A 41 -2.09 8.45 -10.18
CA PHE A 41 -2.12 9.34 -11.36
C PHE A 41 -1.68 8.72 -12.69
N VAL A 42 -1.17 7.49 -12.68
CA VAL A 42 -0.70 6.80 -13.88
C VAL A 42 -1.84 6.05 -14.54
N PRO A 43 -2.24 6.39 -15.78
CA PRO A 43 -3.26 5.66 -16.50
C PRO A 43 -2.82 4.20 -16.73
N THR A 44 -3.62 3.27 -16.28
CA THR A 44 -3.31 1.85 -16.31
C THR A 44 -4.44 1.09 -16.98
N ILE A 45 -4.13 0.37 -18.05
CA ILE A 45 -5.12 -0.45 -18.77
C ILE A 45 -5.29 -1.77 -18.03
N VAL A 46 -6.55 -2.12 -17.76
CA VAL A 46 -6.96 -3.35 -17.08
C VAL A 46 -7.95 -4.10 -17.95
N ARG A 47 -7.77 -5.42 -18.07
CA ARG A 47 -8.58 -6.28 -18.95
C ARG A 47 -9.52 -7.23 -18.20
N SER A 48 -9.31 -7.39 -16.91
CA SER A 48 -10.18 -8.21 -16.06
C SER A 48 -10.30 -7.64 -14.66
N PHE A 49 -11.36 -8.02 -13.94
CA PHE A 49 -11.52 -7.58 -12.56
C PHE A 49 -10.49 -8.22 -11.62
N GLU A 50 -9.98 -9.40 -11.94
CA GLU A 50 -8.89 -10.06 -11.24
C GLU A 50 -7.59 -9.26 -11.38
N GLU A 51 -7.27 -8.78 -12.58
CA GLU A 51 -6.13 -7.90 -12.82
C GLU A 51 -6.28 -6.57 -12.04
N TYR A 52 -7.49 -6.01 -12.03
CA TYR A 52 -7.80 -4.85 -11.19
C TYR A 52 -7.52 -5.11 -9.71
N GLN A 53 -7.95 -6.25 -9.20
CA GLN A 53 -7.73 -6.60 -7.78
C GLN A 53 -6.24 -6.75 -7.44
N GLN A 54 -5.45 -7.27 -8.35
CA GLN A 54 -4.01 -7.40 -8.16
C GLN A 54 -3.30 -6.04 -8.12
N ILE A 55 -3.66 -5.14 -9.03
CA ILE A 55 -2.99 -3.83 -9.16
C ILE A 55 -3.55 -2.82 -8.14
N PHE A 56 -4.88 -2.68 -8.07
CA PHE A 56 -5.55 -1.60 -7.33
C PHE A 56 -6.16 -2.02 -6.00
N GLY A 57 -6.07 -3.28 -5.67
CA GLY A 57 -6.64 -3.80 -4.45
C GLY A 57 -8.12 -4.11 -4.55
N GLY A 58 -8.81 -4.96 -4.21
CA GLY A 58 -10.21 -5.34 -4.40
C GLY A 58 -11.23 -4.27 -3.98
N TYR A 59 -12.38 -4.71 -3.60
CA TYR A 59 -13.45 -3.83 -3.10
C TYR A 59 -13.06 -3.13 -1.81
N ASP A 60 -13.44 -1.87 -1.72
CA ASP A 60 -13.43 -1.07 -0.49
C ASP A 60 -14.73 -0.26 -0.42
N ILE A 61 -15.40 -0.30 0.71
CA ILE A 61 -16.68 0.40 0.90
C ILE A 61 -16.52 1.93 0.88
N ASN A 62 -15.30 2.42 1.07
CA ASN A 62 -15.00 3.84 1.04
C ASN A 62 -14.83 4.42 -0.38
N TYR A 63 -14.81 3.55 -1.40
CA TYR A 63 -14.55 3.96 -2.78
C TYR A 63 -15.57 3.36 -3.75
N TYR A 64 -16.05 4.18 -4.69
CA TYR A 64 -16.97 3.71 -5.74
C TYR A 64 -16.24 3.11 -6.95
N THR A 65 -14.98 3.46 -7.16
CA THR A 65 -14.18 3.02 -8.31
C THR A 65 -14.21 1.50 -8.54
N PRO A 66 -13.96 0.63 -7.54
CA PRO A 66 -13.97 -0.82 -7.78
C PRO A 66 -15.32 -1.37 -8.20
N PHE A 67 -16.42 -0.75 -7.76
CA PHE A 67 -17.76 -1.15 -8.19
C PHE A 67 -18.01 -0.74 -9.64
N THR A 68 -17.59 0.46 -10.04
CA THR A 68 -17.69 0.95 -11.42
C THR A 68 -16.89 0.07 -12.38
N VAL A 69 -15.65 -0.24 -12.03
CA VAL A 69 -14.77 -1.11 -12.83
C VAL A 69 -15.40 -2.49 -13.05
N ARG A 70 -15.92 -3.09 -11.98
CA ARG A 70 -16.60 -4.38 -12.08
C ARG A 70 -17.82 -4.35 -13.00
N GLU A 71 -18.69 -3.34 -12.82
CA GLU A 71 -19.90 -3.22 -13.64
C GLU A 71 -19.55 -3.01 -15.11
N TYR A 72 -18.52 -2.23 -15.38
CA TYR A 72 -18.06 -1.97 -16.74
C TYR A 72 -17.44 -3.21 -17.40
N LEU A 73 -16.50 -3.88 -16.73
CA LEU A 73 -15.80 -5.08 -17.25
C LEU A 73 -16.71 -6.32 -17.42
N ARG A 74 -17.95 -6.26 -17.00
CA ARG A 74 -18.92 -7.33 -17.32
C ARG A 74 -19.29 -7.40 -18.80
N SER A 75 -19.21 -6.27 -19.48
CA SER A 75 -19.62 -6.14 -20.88
C SER A 75 -18.52 -5.59 -21.78
N ALA A 76 -17.50 -4.96 -21.19
CA ALA A 76 -16.35 -4.39 -21.88
C ALA A 76 -15.11 -5.29 -21.72
N GLY A 77 -14.21 -5.26 -22.70
CA GLY A 77 -12.97 -6.02 -22.67
C GLY A 77 -11.82 -5.28 -22.00
N THR A 78 -11.84 -3.96 -21.96
CA THR A 78 -10.75 -3.13 -21.41
C THR A 78 -11.27 -1.89 -20.73
N VAL A 79 -10.53 -1.41 -19.73
CA VAL A 79 -10.78 -0.14 -19.04
C VAL A 79 -9.47 0.53 -18.67
N THR A 80 -9.40 1.84 -18.86
CA THR A 80 -8.28 2.65 -18.38
C THR A 80 -8.59 3.20 -17.00
N ILE A 81 -7.77 2.91 -16.02
CA ILE A 81 -7.96 3.35 -14.64
C ILE A 81 -6.90 4.36 -14.28
N VAL A 82 -7.32 5.49 -13.73
CA VAL A 82 -6.42 6.48 -13.16
C VAL A 82 -6.74 6.63 -11.68
N ARG A 83 -5.87 6.08 -10.85
CA ARG A 83 -6.00 6.21 -9.41
C ARG A 83 -5.76 7.66 -8.99
N VAL A 84 -6.71 8.25 -8.29
CA VAL A 84 -6.51 9.55 -7.63
C VAL A 84 -5.84 9.29 -6.28
N GLY A 85 -4.62 9.78 -6.11
CA GLY A 85 -3.88 9.74 -4.85
C GLY A 85 -4.16 10.98 -4.00
N TYR A 86 -4.05 10.86 -2.67
CA TYR A 86 -4.16 12.02 -1.79
C TYR A 86 -2.88 12.84 -1.84
N LEU A 87 -3.02 14.16 -1.66
CA LEU A 87 -1.93 15.12 -1.65
C LEU A 87 -1.93 15.94 -0.35
N GLY A 88 -0.76 16.37 0.07
CA GLY A 88 -0.60 17.33 1.18
C GLY A 88 -0.28 16.72 2.54
N GLY A 89 -0.41 15.40 2.71
CA GLY A 89 -0.12 14.72 3.98
C GLY A 89 -1.00 15.21 5.15
N TYR A 90 -0.50 15.08 6.39
CA TYR A 90 -1.21 15.50 7.59
C TYR A 90 -0.27 15.65 8.79
N THR A 91 -0.72 16.38 9.80
CA THR A 91 -0.09 16.45 11.12
C THR A 91 -0.99 15.84 12.17
N THR A 92 -0.42 15.22 13.19
CA THR A 92 -1.17 14.64 14.29
C THR A 92 -0.33 14.64 15.57
N THR A 93 -1.00 14.64 16.72
CA THR A 93 -0.35 14.56 18.03
C THR A 93 -0.79 13.29 18.74
N GLY A 94 0.20 12.48 19.09
CA GLY A 94 0.03 11.27 19.85
C GLY A 94 0.88 11.26 21.10
N PHE A 95 1.17 10.09 21.62
CA PHE A 95 2.09 9.91 22.71
C PHE A 95 2.91 8.64 22.58
N ASN A 96 4.08 8.64 23.19
CA ASN A 96 4.90 7.45 23.36
C ASN A 96 4.80 6.92 24.79
N LEU A 97 4.72 5.60 24.89
CA LEU A 97 4.90 4.90 26.15
C LEU A 97 6.39 4.56 26.31
N LEU A 98 6.98 4.99 27.39
CA LEU A 98 8.40 4.89 27.69
C LEU A 98 8.64 4.03 28.91
N VAL A 99 9.71 3.25 28.88
CA VAL A 99 10.30 2.62 30.06
C VAL A 99 11.63 3.31 30.35
N SER A 100 11.77 3.83 31.54
CA SER A 100 13.01 4.47 32.03
C SER A 100 13.73 3.54 32.98
N GLY A 101 15.02 3.37 32.79
CA GLY A 101 15.90 2.60 33.65
C GLY A 101 17.25 3.29 33.81
N SER A 102 18.20 2.62 34.48
CA SER A 102 19.55 3.15 34.67
C SER A 102 20.33 3.41 33.36
N ALA A 103 19.92 2.77 32.28
CA ALA A 103 20.48 2.94 30.93
C ALA A 103 19.81 4.04 30.08
N GLY A 104 18.78 4.71 30.60
CA GLY A 104 18.04 5.75 29.88
C GLY A 104 16.58 5.41 29.67
N LYS A 105 15.93 6.15 28.77
CA LYS A 105 14.52 5.97 28.40
C LYS A 105 14.41 5.15 27.10
N LEU A 106 13.51 4.18 27.08
CA LEU A 106 13.22 3.35 25.92
C LEU A 106 11.78 3.54 25.47
N VAL A 107 11.53 3.71 24.18
CA VAL A 107 10.18 3.73 23.62
C VAL A 107 9.67 2.30 23.50
N VAL A 108 8.55 2.00 24.13
CA VAL A 108 7.88 0.69 24.07
C VAL A 108 6.82 0.67 22.99
N ALA A 109 6.01 1.72 22.95
CA ALA A 109 4.93 1.86 22.00
C ALA A 109 4.67 3.32 21.67
N SER A 110 4.17 3.56 20.46
CA SER A 110 3.70 4.86 20.01
C SER A 110 2.23 4.78 19.65
N PHE A 111 1.45 5.75 20.10
CA PHE A 111 0.00 5.80 19.92
C PHE A 111 -0.41 7.03 19.12
N LEU A 112 -1.28 6.83 18.15
CA LEU A 112 -1.88 7.88 17.33
C LEU A 112 -3.40 7.85 17.43
N PRO A 113 -4.08 8.97 17.13
CA PRO A 113 -5.55 9.03 17.12
C PRO A 113 -6.15 8.04 16.12
N SER A 114 -7.15 7.27 16.54
CA SER A 114 -7.92 6.38 15.66
C SER A 114 -9.02 7.15 14.93
N VAL A 115 -9.72 6.47 14.02
CA VAL A 115 -10.90 7.01 13.33
C VAL A 115 -11.99 7.48 14.31
N LYS A 116 -12.09 6.88 15.47
CA LYS A 116 -13.08 7.23 16.51
C LYS A 116 -12.72 8.50 17.27
N ASN A 117 -11.47 8.92 17.24
CA ASN A 117 -11.07 10.19 17.84
C ASN A 117 -11.21 11.34 16.83
N SER A 118 -12.40 11.91 16.72
CA SER A 118 -12.70 13.04 15.82
C SER A 118 -12.24 12.80 14.36
N ASN A 119 -12.53 11.60 13.83
CA ASN A 119 -12.09 11.18 12.48
C ASN A 119 -10.56 11.17 12.29
N GLY A 120 -9.84 10.79 13.33
CA GLY A 120 -8.37 10.78 13.33
C GLY A 120 -7.74 12.15 13.51
N LEU A 121 -8.54 13.18 13.68
CA LEU A 121 -8.08 14.55 13.95
C LEU A 121 -7.98 14.81 15.46
N GLY A 122 -7.24 15.84 15.81
CA GLY A 122 -7.03 16.23 17.19
C GLY A 122 -5.87 15.48 17.84
N SER A 123 -5.75 15.66 19.15
CA SER A 123 -4.72 15.04 19.96
C SER A 123 -5.29 13.97 20.88
N ILE A 124 -4.47 13.02 21.19
CA ILE A 124 -4.69 12.09 22.30
C ILE A 124 -3.65 12.31 23.37
N SER A 125 -4.02 12.01 24.60
CA SER A 125 -3.10 12.00 25.74
C SER A 125 -3.23 10.68 26.47
N GLY A 126 -2.25 10.37 27.31
CA GLY A 126 -2.26 9.15 28.09
C GLY A 126 -1.80 9.41 29.53
N SER A 127 -2.11 8.47 30.39
CA SER A 127 -1.52 8.36 31.71
C SER A 127 -1.22 6.89 32.00
N VAL A 128 -0.09 6.63 32.65
CA VAL A 128 0.33 5.30 33.02
C VAL A 128 0.54 5.24 34.52
N ASN A 129 0.09 4.14 35.10
CA ASN A 129 0.32 3.84 36.52
C ASN A 129 0.79 2.37 36.61
N HIS A 130 1.85 2.12 37.34
CA HIS A 130 2.42 0.81 37.52
C HIS A 130 2.80 0.59 39.00
N ASP A 131 2.86 -0.64 39.41
CA ASP A 131 3.42 -1.02 40.69
C ASP A 131 4.96 -0.89 40.60
N GLU A 132 5.58 -0.11 41.45
CA GLU A 132 7.02 0.12 41.46
C GLU A 132 7.84 -1.18 41.55
N ALA A 133 7.23 -2.24 42.06
CA ALA A 133 7.87 -3.55 42.18
C ALA A 133 7.83 -4.39 40.89
N LYS A 134 6.95 -4.04 39.92
CA LYS A 134 6.72 -4.83 38.70
C LYS A 134 6.38 -3.94 37.53
N ALA A 135 7.37 -3.34 36.88
CA ALA A 135 7.18 -2.55 35.64
C ALA A 135 6.58 -3.37 34.48
N THR A 136 6.45 -4.68 34.63
CA THR A 136 5.82 -5.56 33.64
C THR A 136 4.29 -5.48 33.64
N ASN A 137 3.67 -5.08 34.75
CA ASN A 137 2.22 -4.90 34.87
C ASN A 137 1.88 -3.44 35.15
N PHE A 138 1.09 -2.86 34.29
CA PHE A 138 0.73 -1.46 34.37
C PHE A 138 -0.72 -1.19 33.94
N ASN A 139 -1.25 -0.08 34.37
CA ASN A 139 -2.52 0.43 33.94
C ASN A 139 -2.27 1.60 32.98
N LEU A 140 -2.97 1.61 31.84
CA LEU A 140 -2.87 2.65 30.82
C LEU A 140 -4.25 3.27 30.61
N THR A 141 -4.32 4.58 30.72
CA THR A 141 -5.50 5.35 30.33
C THR A 141 -5.16 6.19 29.11
N ILE A 142 -5.97 6.08 28.07
CA ILE A 142 -5.85 6.82 26.82
C ILE A 142 -7.04 7.78 26.72
N ASN A 143 -6.80 9.06 26.70
CA ASN A 143 -7.82 10.09 26.58
C ASN A 143 -7.83 10.65 25.16
N GLY A 144 -8.94 10.55 24.51
CA GLY A 144 -9.22 11.17 23.22
C GLY A 144 -10.36 12.19 23.33
N ALA A 145 -10.66 12.86 22.23
CA ALA A 145 -11.72 13.86 22.18
C ALA A 145 -13.13 13.26 22.36
N ASN A 146 -13.34 12.05 21.87
CA ASN A 146 -14.67 11.41 21.89
C ASN A 146 -14.79 10.26 22.90
N ALA A 147 -13.68 9.67 23.28
CA ALA A 147 -13.69 8.50 24.15
C ALA A 147 -12.44 8.43 25.04
N THR A 148 -12.58 7.78 26.19
CA THR A 148 -11.48 7.45 27.08
C THR A 148 -11.45 5.93 27.27
N ALA A 149 -10.30 5.32 27.02
CA ALA A 149 -10.08 3.90 27.27
C ALA A 149 -9.15 3.71 28.47
N SER A 150 -9.62 2.96 29.47
CA SER A 150 -8.83 2.61 30.65
C SER A 150 -8.59 1.10 30.66
N LEU A 151 -7.33 0.71 30.63
CA LEU A 151 -6.88 -0.67 30.60
C LEU A 151 -6.07 -0.96 31.85
N SER A 152 -6.37 -2.07 32.49
CA SER A 152 -5.73 -2.49 33.74
C SER A 152 -4.93 -3.76 33.55
N ASN A 153 -3.86 -3.89 34.32
CA ASN A 153 -2.98 -5.06 34.36
C ASN A 153 -2.38 -5.42 32.99
N LEU A 154 -2.11 -4.42 32.16
CA LEU A 154 -1.42 -4.65 30.89
C LEU A 154 -0.02 -5.20 31.13
N THR A 155 0.43 -6.06 30.21
CA THR A 155 1.80 -6.55 30.16
C THR A 155 2.38 -6.26 28.78
N ILE A 156 3.67 -5.90 28.76
CA ILE A 156 4.45 -5.71 27.54
C ILE A 156 5.01 -7.02 27.02
N GLU A 157 4.95 -8.09 27.79
CA GLU A 157 5.40 -9.43 27.40
C GLU A 157 4.26 -10.21 26.77
N SER A 158 4.51 -10.82 25.61
CA SER A 158 3.50 -11.63 24.91
C SER A 158 3.22 -12.94 25.62
N GLN A 159 4.17 -13.44 26.42
CA GLN A 159 4.05 -14.72 27.13
C GLN A 159 3.58 -14.54 28.54
N GLY A 160 2.54 -15.27 28.92
CA GLY A 160 2.26 -15.58 30.32
C GLY A 160 3.34 -16.50 30.89
N SER A 161 3.59 -16.39 32.20
CA SER A 161 4.58 -17.19 32.94
C SER A 161 4.62 -18.65 32.49
N ALA A 162 5.72 -19.06 31.92
CA ALA A 162 5.93 -20.38 31.33
C ALA A 162 6.03 -21.45 32.40
N THR A 163 4.92 -22.05 32.73
CA THR A 163 4.88 -23.37 33.39
C THR A 163 3.98 -24.29 32.55
N GLY A 164 4.51 -24.73 31.41
CA GLY A 164 3.81 -25.69 30.57
C GLY A 164 3.78 -25.34 29.11
N ASN A 165 3.84 -26.32 28.27
CA ASN A 165 4.00 -26.34 26.82
C ASN A 165 2.88 -25.64 25.98
N ASN A 166 2.22 -24.62 26.49
CA ASN A 166 1.24 -23.85 25.75
C ASN A 166 1.66 -22.38 25.73
N ASP A 167 2.18 -21.94 24.61
CA ASP A 167 2.51 -20.56 24.27
C ASP A 167 1.26 -19.69 24.06
N ALA A 168 0.32 -19.73 25.00
CA ALA A 168 -0.82 -18.84 24.96
C ALA A 168 -0.34 -17.41 25.21
N VAL A 169 -0.56 -16.54 24.24
CA VAL A 169 -0.37 -15.09 24.40
C VAL A 169 -1.18 -14.62 25.61
N SER A 170 -0.54 -13.91 26.53
CA SER A 170 -1.23 -13.36 27.71
C SER A 170 -2.48 -12.60 27.30
N ALA A 171 -3.57 -12.81 28.02
CA ALA A 171 -4.80 -12.05 27.78
C ALA A 171 -4.61 -10.53 27.97
N ASN A 172 -3.67 -10.16 28.84
CA ASN A 172 -3.35 -8.77 29.19
C ASN A 172 -2.19 -8.18 28.36
N TYR A 173 -1.73 -8.91 27.36
CA TYR A 173 -0.70 -8.42 26.48
C TYR A 173 -1.15 -7.19 25.71
N ILE A 174 -0.37 -6.11 25.75
CA ILE A 174 -0.72 -4.82 25.14
C ILE A 174 -1.05 -4.93 23.66
N GLY A 175 -0.29 -5.73 22.90
CA GLY A 175 -0.52 -5.96 21.47
C GLY A 175 -1.80 -6.73 21.15
N ARG A 176 -2.42 -7.35 22.18
CA ARG A 176 -3.73 -8.02 22.06
C ARG A 176 -4.87 -7.12 22.48
N GLN A 177 -4.63 -6.24 23.46
CA GLN A 177 -5.65 -5.37 24.05
C GLN A 177 -5.86 -4.09 23.24
N ILE A 178 -4.81 -3.58 22.62
CA ILE A 178 -4.86 -2.34 21.86
C ILE A 178 -4.66 -2.66 20.38
N PRO A 179 -5.59 -2.23 19.50
CA PRO A 179 -5.50 -2.51 18.07
C PRO A 179 -4.36 -1.74 17.40
N ASP A 180 -3.84 -2.32 16.33
CA ASP A 180 -2.82 -1.75 15.46
C ASP A 180 -3.40 -1.05 14.22
N SER A 181 -4.72 -1.08 14.08
CA SER A 181 -5.42 -0.48 12.95
C SER A 181 -5.94 0.91 13.29
N ALA A 182 -5.60 1.89 12.47
CA ALA A 182 -6.16 3.23 12.54
C ALA A 182 -7.70 3.27 12.42
N GLN A 183 -8.29 2.24 11.80
CA GLN A 183 -9.74 2.06 11.63
C GLN A 183 -10.38 1.28 12.78
N ALA A 184 -9.67 1.04 13.86
CA ALA A 184 -10.19 0.32 15.01
C ALA A 184 -11.44 0.95 15.60
N GLN A 185 -12.43 0.13 15.91
CA GLN A 185 -13.71 0.59 16.44
C GLN A 185 -13.75 0.58 17.97
N SER A 186 -13.05 -0.35 18.60
CA SER A 186 -13.10 -0.51 20.05
C SER A 186 -11.77 -0.95 20.67
N ILE A 187 -11.56 -0.53 21.90
CA ILE A 187 -10.58 -1.09 22.84
C ILE A 187 -11.37 -1.71 23.99
N GLY A 188 -11.37 -3.05 24.06
CA GLY A 188 -12.26 -3.75 24.99
C GLY A 188 -13.73 -3.45 24.69
N SER A 189 -14.45 -2.89 25.68
CA SER A 189 -15.87 -2.49 25.56
C SER A 189 -16.06 -1.00 25.20
N THR A 190 -14.99 -0.24 25.08
CA THR A 190 -15.02 1.22 24.83
C THR A 190 -14.67 1.53 23.37
N GLU A 191 -15.17 2.64 22.84
CA GLU A 191 -14.68 3.14 21.55
C GLU A 191 -13.18 3.41 21.61
N ALA A 192 -12.45 3.01 20.57
CA ALA A 192 -11.00 3.16 20.52
C ALA A 192 -10.61 4.63 20.29
N PRO A 193 -10.10 5.39 21.28
CA PRO A 193 -9.64 6.75 21.03
C PRO A 193 -8.33 6.80 20.24
N ALA A 194 -7.57 5.72 20.29
CA ALA A 194 -6.24 5.59 19.69
C ALA A 194 -6.00 4.20 19.13
N TYR A 195 -5.00 4.11 18.29
CA TYR A 195 -4.41 2.83 17.88
C TYR A 195 -2.92 2.83 18.15
N MET A 196 -2.35 1.64 18.25
CA MET A 196 -0.92 1.47 18.46
C MET A 196 -0.20 1.57 17.12
N TYR A 197 0.46 2.71 16.88
CA TYR A 197 1.15 3.00 15.63
C TYR A 197 2.46 2.22 15.51
N LYS A 198 3.19 2.08 16.62
CA LYS A 198 4.43 1.31 16.70
C LYS A 198 4.54 0.60 18.03
N PHE A 199 5.19 -0.55 18.00
CA PHE A 199 5.42 -1.35 19.18
C PHE A 199 6.77 -2.09 19.11
N PHE A 200 7.54 -2.03 20.19
CA PHE A 200 8.89 -2.58 20.29
C PHE A 200 8.97 -3.60 21.43
N GLU A 201 8.16 -4.63 21.37
CA GLU A 201 8.02 -5.64 22.42
C GLU A 201 9.34 -6.25 22.85
N SER A 202 10.12 -6.69 21.89
CA SER A 202 11.36 -7.42 22.16
C SER A 202 12.42 -6.57 22.84
N ALA A 203 12.43 -5.29 22.55
CA ALA A 203 13.36 -4.38 23.14
C ALA A 203 13.17 -4.27 24.64
N VAL A 204 11.92 -4.31 25.05
CA VAL A 204 11.57 -4.23 26.48
C VAL A 204 11.82 -5.55 27.16
N SER A 205 11.42 -6.66 26.56
CA SER A 205 11.69 -8.00 27.10
C SER A 205 13.18 -8.24 27.34
N ALA A 206 14.05 -7.83 26.43
CA ALA A 206 15.47 -8.03 26.63
C ALA A 206 16.09 -7.07 27.64
N SER A 207 15.62 -5.85 27.68
CA SER A 207 16.03 -4.91 28.74
C SER A 207 15.60 -5.40 30.12
N VAL A 208 14.48 -6.14 30.15
CA VAL A 208 13.90 -6.74 31.33
C VAL A 208 14.62 -8.03 31.73
N VAL A 209 15.02 -8.86 30.77
CA VAL A 209 15.61 -10.19 31.01
C VAL A 209 17.13 -10.15 31.20
N SER A 210 17.83 -9.26 30.50
CA SER A 210 19.31 -9.23 30.56
C SER A 210 19.88 -8.57 31.79
N GLY A 211 19.07 -7.91 32.59
CA GLY A 211 19.55 -7.30 33.83
C GLY A 211 18.52 -7.31 34.92
N THR A 212 18.68 -8.18 35.88
CA THR A 212 18.00 -8.15 37.18
C THR A 212 17.97 -6.77 37.83
N THR A 213 18.75 -5.83 37.34
CA THR A 213 18.89 -4.45 37.86
C THR A 213 18.00 -3.43 37.19
N ILE A 214 17.53 -3.65 35.96
CA ILE A 214 16.69 -2.66 35.23
C ILE A 214 15.27 -2.67 35.75
N LEU A 215 14.73 -3.83 36.10
CA LEU A 215 13.36 -3.96 36.61
C LEU A 215 13.17 -3.43 38.01
N ALA A 216 14.17 -3.49 38.86
CA ALA A 216 14.06 -3.02 40.24
C ALA A 216 13.90 -1.50 40.36
N ASN A 217 14.26 -0.74 39.32
CA ASN A 217 14.19 0.73 39.28
C ASN A 217 13.57 1.25 37.97
N ALA A 218 12.88 0.42 37.21
CA ALA A 218 12.25 0.86 35.97
C ALA A 218 10.94 1.58 36.27
N SER A 219 10.74 2.73 35.65
CA SER A 219 9.50 3.47 35.70
C SER A 219 8.92 3.59 34.29
N MET A 220 7.60 3.47 34.21
CA MET A 220 6.89 3.76 32.97
C MET A 220 6.43 5.21 32.95
N SER A 221 6.54 5.83 31.81
CA SER A 221 6.09 7.23 31.62
C SER A 221 5.51 7.41 30.23
N ILE A 222 4.82 8.52 30.06
CA ILE A 222 4.23 8.92 28.79
C ILE A 222 4.80 10.26 28.37
N GLU A 223 5.10 10.40 27.08
CA GLU A 223 5.55 11.62 26.47
C GLU A 223 4.69 11.95 25.25
N SER A 224 4.14 13.18 25.23
CA SER A 224 3.39 13.67 24.08
C SER A 224 4.32 13.95 22.91
N VAL A 225 3.94 13.49 21.72
CA VAL A 225 4.75 13.60 20.50
C VAL A 225 3.90 14.09 19.35
N SER A 226 4.40 15.11 18.65
CA SER A 226 3.79 15.60 17.41
C SER A 226 4.46 14.94 16.22
N TYR A 227 3.64 14.44 15.31
CA TYR A 227 4.05 13.84 14.05
C TYR A 227 3.63 14.73 12.89
N ASP A 228 4.56 15.06 12.04
CA ASP A 228 4.31 15.83 10.83
C ASP A 228 4.56 14.95 9.59
N PHE A 229 3.47 14.53 8.95
CA PHE A 229 3.46 13.79 7.70
C PHE A 229 3.15 14.71 6.51
N SER A 230 3.18 16.03 6.68
CA SER A 230 2.87 17.02 5.64
C SER A 230 4.10 17.58 4.95
N THR A 231 5.24 17.61 5.65
CA THR A 231 6.50 18.13 5.11
C THR A 231 7.49 16.99 4.93
N GLY A 232 7.83 16.66 3.69
CA GLY A 232 8.75 15.58 3.46
C GLY A 232 9.90 15.95 2.59
N THR A 233 11.06 16.02 3.20
CA THR A 233 12.31 15.68 2.55
C THR A 233 12.80 14.40 3.21
N GLU A 234 12.86 13.34 2.42
CA GLU A 234 13.60 12.18 2.83
C GLU A 234 15.09 12.57 2.85
N THR A 235 15.58 12.88 4.02
CA THR A 235 17.02 12.98 4.23
C THR A 235 17.55 11.58 4.46
N VAL A 236 17.97 10.95 3.38
CA VAL A 236 18.80 9.76 3.46
C VAL A 236 20.20 10.24 3.86
N ASP A 237 20.57 10.08 5.10
CA ASP A 237 21.96 10.27 5.48
C ASP A 237 22.78 9.11 4.91
N THR A 238 23.53 9.41 3.86
CA THR A 238 24.36 8.43 3.15
C THR A 238 25.78 8.34 3.74
N SER A 239 26.13 9.18 4.72
CA SER A 239 27.49 9.31 5.16
C SER A 239 27.99 8.16 6.04
N ASP A 240 27.10 7.52 6.80
CA ASP A 240 27.51 6.55 7.83
C ASP A 240 26.94 5.13 7.63
N GLY A 241 26.20 4.86 6.56
CA GLY A 241 25.49 3.59 6.41
C GLY A 241 24.33 3.41 7.40
N ASN A 242 24.08 4.39 8.23
CA ASN A 242 23.01 4.46 9.19
C ASN A 242 21.85 5.25 8.58
N TYR A 243 21.01 4.54 7.84
CA TYR A 243 19.82 5.16 7.28
C TYR A 243 18.72 5.24 8.32
N ILE A 244 18.72 6.29 9.09
CA ILE A 244 17.49 6.73 9.74
C ILE A 244 16.76 7.55 8.69
N SER A 245 15.90 6.93 7.93
CA SER A 245 14.93 7.73 7.23
C SER A 245 13.95 8.23 8.29
N THR A 246 14.11 9.44 8.69
CA THR A 246 13.00 10.18 9.24
C THR A 246 11.98 10.25 8.12
N ILE A 247 10.87 9.52 8.24
CA ILE A 247 9.68 9.83 7.45
C ILE A 247 9.14 11.13 8.03
N THR A 248 9.74 12.20 7.62
CA THR A 248 9.09 13.46 7.67
C THR A 248 8.40 13.57 6.31
N GLY A 249 7.11 13.19 6.31
CA GLY A 249 6.15 13.47 5.30
C GLY A 249 6.56 13.38 3.84
N ASN A 250 6.18 12.33 3.17
CA ASN A 250 5.83 12.51 1.78
C ASN A 250 4.45 13.19 1.80
N SER A 251 4.38 14.42 1.34
CA SER A 251 3.11 15.13 1.18
C SER A 251 2.17 14.42 0.20
N ASP A 252 2.71 13.56 -0.65
CA ASP A 252 2.00 12.76 -1.64
C ASP A 252 2.13 11.26 -1.30
N GLY A 253 1.34 10.43 -1.95
CA GLY A 253 1.41 8.98 -1.75
C GLY A 253 2.80 8.40 -2.10
N ALA A 254 3.21 7.40 -1.34
CA ALA A 254 4.49 6.73 -1.52
C ALA A 254 4.34 5.20 -1.60
N SER A 255 5.24 4.58 -2.36
CA SER A 255 5.40 3.13 -2.39
C SER A 255 6.16 2.65 -1.15
N SER A 256 5.77 1.50 -0.61
CA SER A 256 6.60 0.86 0.40
C SER A 256 7.90 0.36 -0.22
N ARG A 257 8.93 0.30 0.61
CA ARG A 257 10.26 -0.15 0.21
C ARG A 257 10.95 -0.90 1.33
N THR A 258 11.92 -1.72 0.96
CA THR A 258 12.80 -2.35 1.94
C THR A 258 13.87 -1.35 2.42
N PRO A 259 14.49 -1.57 3.60
CA PRO A 259 15.82 -1.03 3.83
C PRO A 259 16.78 -1.50 2.73
N PHE A 260 17.98 -0.91 2.63
CA PHE A 260 18.96 -1.41 1.69
C PHE A 260 19.28 -2.88 1.98
N ILE A 261 19.18 -3.71 0.98
CA ILE A 261 19.79 -5.03 1.02
C ILE A 261 21.29 -4.82 0.97
N GLN A 262 22.00 -5.45 1.89
CA GLN A 262 23.45 -5.26 2.08
C GLN A 262 24.23 -6.52 1.76
N SER A 263 25.48 -6.31 1.34
CA SER A 263 26.42 -7.38 1.12
C SER A 263 26.91 -7.97 2.45
N GLN A 264 27.68 -9.06 2.34
CA GLN A 264 28.57 -9.51 3.40
C GLN A 264 29.44 -8.35 3.92
N LYS A 265 29.88 -8.46 5.16
CA LYS A 265 30.74 -7.47 5.78
C LYS A 265 32.15 -7.53 5.19
N ILE A 266 32.54 -6.47 4.54
CA ILE A 266 33.92 -6.26 4.03
C ILE A 266 34.53 -5.16 4.86
N GLY A 267 35.56 -5.49 5.63
CA GLY A 267 36.17 -4.53 6.56
C GLY A 267 35.27 -4.10 7.73
N GLY A 268 34.28 -4.95 8.10
CA GLY A 268 33.40 -4.72 9.24
C GLY A 268 32.06 -4.11 8.92
N SER A 269 31.80 -3.69 7.68
CA SER A 269 30.54 -3.08 7.26
C SER A 269 29.98 -3.73 5.99
N GLY A 270 28.68 -3.91 5.91
CA GLY A 270 27.99 -4.33 4.69
C GLY A 270 27.92 -3.17 3.70
N THR A 271 28.00 -3.48 2.41
CA THR A 271 27.83 -2.50 1.33
C THR A 271 26.38 -2.52 0.84
N ASN A 272 25.77 -1.36 0.66
CA ASN A 272 24.43 -1.24 0.13
C ASN A 272 24.38 -1.70 -1.32
N LEU A 273 23.53 -2.68 -1.62
CA LEU A 273 23.40 -3.27 -2.95
C LEU A 273 22.20 -2.67 -3.72
N PHE A 274 21.00 -2.86 -3.20
CA PHE A 274 19.76 -2.40 -3.82
C PHE A 274 18.65 -2.32 -2.79
N ARG A 275 17.52 -1.72 -3.21
CA ARG A 275 16.24 -1.79 -2.49
C ARG A 275 15.17 -2.46 -3.34
N VAL A 276 14.19 -3.02 -2.69
CA VAL A 276 12.96 -3.49 -3.33
C VAL A 276 11.85 -2.52 -3.01
N TYR A 277 11.18 -2.03 -4.03
CA TYR A 277 10.05 -1.13 -3.94
C TYR A 277 8.76 -1.86 -4.33
N ALA A 278 7.65 -1.55 -3.68
CA ALA A 278 6.35 -1.92 -4.22
C ALA A 278 6.06 -1.10 -5.50
N ARG A 279 5.45 -1.71 -6.49
CA ARG A 279 4.99 -1.00 -7.69
C ARG A 279 3.79 -0.10 -7.38
N ALA A 280 2.93 -0.55 -6.47
CA ALA A 280 1.80 0.21 -5.98
C ALA A 280 2.23 1.22 -4.89
N GLN A 281 1.47 2.30 -4.79
CA GLN A 281 1.58 3.27 -3.70
C GLN A 281 0.47 3.02 -2.68
N GLY A 282 0.70 3.42 -1.44
CA GLY A 282 -0.29 3.40 -0.38
C GLY A 282 0.08 2.53 0.82
N ASN A 283 -0.64 2.72 1.91
CA ASN A 283 -0.43 2.00 3.17
C ASN A 283 -0.58 0.47 3.05
N ASP A 284 -1.41 0.00 2.13
CA ASP A 284 -1.64 -1.43 1.92
C ASP A 284 -0.37 -2.17 1.48
N THR A 285 0.57 -1.45 0.87
CA THR A 285 1.85 -2.02 0.43
C THR A 285 2.81 -2.32 1.58
N ASN A 286 2.58 -1.78 2.78
CA ASN A 286 3.35 -2.11 3.99
C ASN A 286 3.10 -3.55 4.48
N GLN A 287 2.10 -4.23 3.94
CA GLN A 287 1.85 -5.64 4.23
C GLN A 287 2.78 -6.60 3.48
N PHE A 288 3.55 -6.09 2.52
CA PHE A 288 4.51 -6.90 1.80
C PHE A 288 5.83 -7.03 2.58
N TYR A 289 6.46 -8.15 2.41
CA TYR A 289 7.83 -8.39 2.83
C TYR A 289 8.55 -9.29 1.83
N VAL A 290 9.85 -9.21 1.83
CA VAL A 290 10.70 -9.94 0.90
C VAL A 290 11.54 -10.94 1.68
N VAL A 291 11.69 -12.14 1.15
CA VAL A 291 12.59 -13.14 1.69
C VAL A 291 13.72 -13.34 0.69
N ILE A 292 14.94 -13.06 1.11
CA ILE A 292 16.15 -13.43 0.39
C ILE A 292 16.52 -14.84 0.82
N ARG A 293 16.78 -15.73 -0.14
CA ARG A 293 17.00 -17.15 0.12
C ARG A 293 17.99 -17.74 -0.85
N ASP A 294 18.42 -18.98 -0.58
CA ASP A 294 19.28 -19.79 -1.45
C ASP A 294 20.55 -19.03 -1.87
N VAL A 295 21.11 -18.24 -0.96
CA VAL A 295 22.33 -17.46 -1.23
C VAL A 295 23.49 -18.42 -1.44
N LYS A 296 23.95 -18.50 -2.69
CA LYS A 296 25.07 -19.33 -3.11
C LYS A 296 26.23 -18.42 -3.43
N ARG A 297 27.39 -18.77 -2.91
CA ARG A 297 28.60 -18.00 -3.22
C ARG A 297 29.04 -18.19 -4.67
N PRO A 298 29.81 -17.24 -5.20
CA PRO A 298 30.44 -17.38 -6.49
C PRO A 298 31.37 -18.57 -6.50
N GLN A 299 31.27 -19.39 -7.53
CA GLN A 299 32.23 -20.45 -7.77
C GLN A 299 33.36 -19.90 -8.63
N SER A 300 34.59 -20.00 -8.18
CA SER A 300 35.75 -19.59 -8.97
C SER A 300 35.87 -20.48 -10.20
N SER A 301 35.69 -19.92 -11.39
CA SER A 301 36.15 -20.53 -12.62
C SER A 301 37.38 -19.80 -13.14
N ASN A 302 38.29 -20.52 -13.77
CA ASN A 302 39.66 -20.10 -14.07
C ASN A 302 39.85 -18.87 -14.97
N SER A 303 38.82 -18.13 -15.37
CA SER A 303 39.01 -17.04 -16.35
C SER A 303 37.94 -15.94 -16.40
N SER A 304 36.90 -15.98 -15.56
CA SER A 304 35.88 -14.92 -15.55
C SER A 304 35.34 -14.71 -14.14
N PRO A 305 35.02 -13.48 -13.74
CA PRO A 305 34.35 -13.25 -12.47
C PRO A 305 33.01 -13.98 -12.46
N VAL A 306 32.78 -14.78 -11.42
CA VAL A 306 31.53 -15.48 -11.24
C VAL A 306 30.75 -14.80 -10.14
N PHE A 307 29.56 -14.35 -10.44
CA PHE A 307 28.69 -13.69 -9.47
C PHE A 307 27.97 -14.70 -8.57
N ALA A 308 27.69 -14.27 -7.35
CA ALA A 308 26.85 -15.02 -6.43
C ALA A 308 25.42 -15.20 -6.98
N GLN A 309 24.80 -16.31 -6.64
CA GLN A 309 23.39 -16.56 -6.97
C GLN A 309 22.56 -16.58 -5.70
N PHE A 310 21.33 -16.08 -5.82
CA PHE A 310 20.36 -16.08 -4.73
C PHE A 310 18.93 -16.16 -5.25
N GLY A 311 17.97 -16.39 -4.38
CA GLY A 311 16.56 -16.32 -4.65
C GLY A 311 15.90 -15.18 -3.91
N LEU A 312 14.76 -14.72 -4.42
CA LEU A 312 13.91 -13.72 -3.82
C LEU A 312 12.47 -14.18 -3.87
N SER A 313 11.75 -14.07 -2.77
CA SER A 313 10.31 -14.34 -2.72
C SER A 313 9.59 -13.14 -2.13
N VAL A 314 8.46 -12.81 -2.69
CA VAL A 314 7.56 -11.74 -2.21
C VAL A 314 6.42 -12.39 -1.45
N TRP A 315 6.15 -11.88 -0.27
CA TRP A 315 5.11 -12.35 0.61
C TRP A 315 4.17 -11.23 1.04
N LYS A 316 2.96 -11.58 1.36
CA LYS A 316 2.01 -10.67 1.99
C LYS A 316 1.68 -11.16 3.38
N THR A 317 1.62 -10.25 4.36
CA THR A 317 1.23 -10.54 5.73
C THR A 317 -0.11 -11.28 5.77
N GLY A 318 -0.15 -12.40 6.49
CA GLY A 318 -1.33 -13.27 6.55
C GLY A 318 -1.45 -14.27 5.40
N GLY A 319 -0.54 -14.23 4.40
CA GLY A 319 -0.50 -15.23 3.33
C GLY A 319 0.20 -16.52 3.76
N SER A 320 -0.28 -17.65 3.30
CA SER A 320 0.29 -18.98 3.56
C SER A 320 1.35 -19.42 2.53
N ALA A 321 1.51 -18.63 1.46
CA ALA A 321 2.46 -18.89 0.38
C ALA A 321 3.03 -17.60 -0.17
N PRO A 322 4.23 -17.64 -0.80
CA PRO A 322 4.75 -16.49 -1.51
C PRO A 322 3.83 -16.15 -2.69
N ILE A 323 3.64 -14.84 -2.93
CA ILE A 323 2.88 -14.36 -4.08
C ILE A 323 3.70 -14.37 -5.37
N GLU A 324 5.02 -14.17 -5.24
CA GLU A 324 5.98 -14.31 -6.33
C GLU A 324 7.26 -14.94 -5.82
N THR A 325 7.94 -15.69 -6.70
CA THR A 325 9.20 -16.36 -6.38
C THR A 325 10.14 -16.31 -7.56
N TYR A 326 11.37 -15.86 -7.30
CA TYR A 326 12.46 -15.79 -8.26
C TYR A 326 13.64 -16.61 -7.77
N SER A 327 14.24 -17.39 -8.63
CA SER A 327 15.36 -18.28 -8.30
C SER A 327 16.53 -18.05 -9.25
N GLY A 328 17.75 -18.24 -8.74
CA GLY A 328 18.96 -18.12 -9.56
C GLY A 328 19.30 -16.69 -9.98
N LEU A 329 18.80 -15.69 -9.27
CA LEU A 329 19.14 -14.28 -9.48
C LEU A 329 20.61 -14.03 -9.21
N ASN A 330 21.19 -13.05 -9.87
CA ASN A 330 22.55 -12.57 -9.62
C ASN A 330 22.64 -11.04 -9.72
N LEU A 331 23.82 -10.51 -9.43
CA LEU A 331 24.12 -9.07 -9.53
C LEU A 331 24.97 -8.73 -10.78
N ASP A 332 25.07 -9.63 -11.75
CA ASP A 332 25.80 -9.42 -13.00
C ASP A 332 24.93 -8.66 -13.99
N PRO A 333 25.21 -7.40 -14.33
CA PRO A 333 24.44 -6.63 -15.28
C PRO A 333 24.43 -7.22 -16.70
N ASP A 334 25.42 -8.03 -17.06
CA ASP A 334 25.51 -8.65 -18.38
C ASP A 334 24.76 -10.01 -18.44
N SER A 335 24.35 -10.52 -17.30
CA SER A 335 23.61 -11.79 -17.18
C SER A 335 22.12 -11.64 -17.55
N SER A 336 21.55 -12.69 -18.12
CA SER A 336 20.09 -12.82 -18.25
C SER A 336 19.35 -12.96 -16.91
N ASN A 337 20.06 -13.40 -15.87
CA ASN A 337 19.53 -13.59 -14.51
C ASN A 337 19.84 -12.39 -13.60
N TYR A 338 20.25 -11.27 -14.17
CA TYR A 338 20.43 -10.04 -13.43
C TYR A 338 19.12 -9.63 -12.77
N ILE A 339 19.16 -9.41 -11.45
CA ILE A 339 17.94 -9.16 -10.66
C ILE A 339 17.09 -8.02 -11.23
N VAL A 340 17.72 -6.97 -11.76
CA VAL A 340 17.00 -5.82 -12.32
C VAL A 340 16.32 -6.18 -13.65
N LYS A 341 16.94 -7.01 -14.50
CA LYS A 341 16.33 -7.51 -15.73
C LYS A 341 15.16 -8.48 -15.45
N VAL A 342 15.31 -9.30 -14.42
CA VAL A 342 14.32 -10.35 -14.10
C VAL A 342 13.10 -9.79 -13.40
N ILE A 343 13.24 -8.76 -12.59
CA ILE A 343 12.14 -8.15 -11.81
C ILE A 343 11.63 -6.88 -12.48
N GLY A 344 12.54 -6.02 -12.92
CA GLY A 344 12.28 -4.70 -13.49
C GLY A 344 12.58 -3.57 -12.52
N ASP A 345 12.77 -2.37 -13.06
CA ASP A 345 13.05 -1.16 -12.30
C ASP A 345 12.23 0.05 -12.75
N MET A 346 11.41 -0.11 -13.77
CA MET A 346 10.63 0.99 -14.35
C MET A 346 9.59 1.52 -13.37
N PHE A 347 9.46 2.83 -13.33
CA PHE A 347 8.37 3.52 -12.64
C PHE A 347 8.06 4.85 -13.35
N GLN A 348 6.84 5.32 -13.13
CA GLN A 348 6.34 6.54 -13.75
C GLN A 348 5.95 7.54 -12.66
N THR A 349 6.15 8.81 -12.95
CA THR A 349 5.66 9.94 -12.16
C THR A 349 4.80 10.84 -13.03
N VAL A 350 3.79 11.46 -12.44
CA VAL A 350 2.87 12.35 -13.17
C VAL A 350 2.87 13.71 -12.48
N ASN A 351 3.15 14.77 -13.22
CA ASN A 351 3.09 16.13 -12.69
C ASN A 351 1.64 16.68 -12.69
N ASN A 352 1.44 17.90 -12.20
CA ASN A 352 0.11 18.52 -12.12
C ASN A 352 -0.52 18.79 -13.50
N ASN A 353 0.28 18.88 -14.55
CA ASN A 353 -0.20 19.08 -15.92
C ASN A 353 -0.62 17.76 -16.60
N GLY A 354 -0.36 16.62 -15.95
CA GLY A 354 -0.63 15.30 -16.52
C GLY A 354 0.53 14.72 -17.33
N GLU A 355 1.68 15.39 -17.38
CA GLU A 355 2.85 14.89 -18.10
C GLU A 355 3.47 13.71 -17.34
N ILE A 356 3.67 12.62 -18.04
CA ILE A 356 4.21 11.37 -17.50
C ILE A 356 5.71 11.33 -17.79
N THR A 357 6.49 11.10 -16.75
CA THR A 357 7.94 10.85 -16.86
C THR A 357 8.23 9.42 -16.46
N GLU A 358 8.91 8.69 -17.32
CA GLU A 358 9.34 7.31 -17.09
C GLU A 358 10.79 7.27 -16.59
N TYR A 359 11.05 6.36 -15.67
CA TYR A 359 12.36 6.09 -15.10
C TYR A 359 12.61 4.59 -15.08
N GLY A 360 13.88 4.20 -15.17
CA GLY A 360 14.32 2.80 -15.20
C GLY A 360 14.62 2.31 -16.61
N ASP A 361 15.46 1.29 -16.69
CA ASP A 361 15.98 0.76 -17.96
C ASP A 361 15.34 -0.58 -18.34
N TYR A 362 14.72 -1.26 -17.36
CA TYR A 362 14.20 -2.61 -17.55
C TYR A 362 12.71 -2.69 -17.22
N PRO A 363 11.88 -3.25 -18.14
CA PRO A 363 10.44 -3.38 -17.92
C PRO A 363 10.13 -4.23 -16.69
N ASN A 364 9.10 -3.83 -15.95
CA ASN A 364 8.66 -4.58 -14.78
C ASN A 364 8.00 -5.89 -15.19
N LEU A 365 8.65 -7.01 -14.92
CA LEU A 365 8.10 -8.36 -15.08
C LEU A 365 7.37 -8.82 -13.82
N SER A 366 7.74 -8.32 -12.64
CA SER A 366 6.97 -8.49 -11.42
C SER A 366 5.70 -7.64 -11.44
N GLN A 367 4.61 -8.18 -10.90
CA GLN A 367 3.36 -7.45 -10.72
C GLN A 367 3.34 -6.60 -9.45
N TYR A 368 4.14 -6.96 -8.45
CA TYR A 368 4.08 -6.37 -7.11
C TYR A 368 5.28 -5.49 -6.75
N ILE A 369 6.45 -5.82 -7.27
CA ILE A 369 7.70 -5.16 -6.87
C ILE A 369 8.52 -4.65 -8.06
N ARG A 370 9.45 -3.77 -7.76
CA ARG A 370 10.54 -3.34 -8.67
C ARG A 370 11.82 -3.18 -7.87
N ILE A 371 12.95 -3.20 -8.54
CA ILE A 371 14.26 -2.93 -7.94
C ILE A 371 14.58 -1.44 -8.09
N GLY A 372 15.26 -0.88 -7.10
CA GLY A 372 15.72 0.50 -7.15
C GLY A 372 16.97 0.73 -6.30
N ASP A 373 17.50 1.95 -6.35
CA ASP A 373 18.66 2.40 -5.58
C ASP A 373 19.89 1.47 -5.72
N TYR A 374 20.12 0.93 -6.90
CA TYR A 374 21.27 0.07 -7.20
C TYR A 374 22.33 0.83 -8.02
N LYS A 375 23.55 0.28 -8.07
CA LYS A 375 24.67 0.83 -8.84
C LYS A 375 25.35 -0.28 -9.62
N GLU A 376 25.18 -0.31 -10.93
CA GLU A 376 25.79 -1.33 -11.79
C GLU A 376 27.32 -1.33 -11.74
N ASP A 377 27.93 -0.15 -11.69
CA ASP A 377 29.38 -0.02 -11.59
C ASP A 377 29.95 -0.66 -10.33
N LEU A 378 29.19 -0.61 -9.22
CA LEU A 378 29.54 -1.29 -7.98
C LEU A 378 29.59 -2.81 -8.19
N PHE A 379 28.59 -3.36 -8.89
CA PHE A 379 28.49 -4.79 -9.14
C PHE A 379 29.60 -5.26 -10.10
N LYS A 380 29.82 -4.53 -11.19
CA LYS A 380 30.89 -4.82 -12.16
C LYS A 380 32.28 -4.81 -11.51
N SER A 381 32.51 -3.86 -10.61
CA SER A 381 33.77 -3.73 -9.89
C SER A 381 33.98 -4.78 -8.79
N ASN A 382 32.89 -5.33 -8.28
CA ASN A 382 32.92 -6.25 -7.15
C ASN A 382 32.01 -7.48 -7.38
N PRO A 383 32.37 -8.41 -8.25
CA PRO A 383 31.53 -9.55 -8.61
C PRO A 383 31.26 -10.52 -7.44
N ASN A 384 32.03 -10.41 -6.36
CA ASN A 384 31.89 -11.27 -5.17
C ASN A 384 30.81 -10.81 -4.18
N LEU A 385 30.16 -9.67 -4.43
CA LEU A 385 29.09 -9.18 -3.57
C LEU A 385 27.87 -10.12 -3.63
N GLN A 386 27.29 -10.39 -2.48
CA GLN A 386 26.11 -11.21 -2.33
C GLN A 386 25.21 -10.65 -1.24
N PRO A 387 23.89 -10.76 -1.35
CA PRO A 387 22.98 -10.22 -0.36
C PRO A 387 23.00 -11.07 0.90
N MET A 388 23.59 -10.55 1.98
CA MET A 388 23.78 -11.25 3.25
C MET A 388 23.06 -10.59 4.42
N GLY A 389 22.34 -9.51 4.18
CA GLY A 389 21.62 -8.79 5.23
C GLY A 389 20.92 -7.56 4.72
N HIS A 390 20.49 -6.73 5.63
CA HIS A 390 19.88 -5.44 5.30
C HIS A 390 20.31 -4.36 6.30
N ALA A 391 20.29 -3.12 5.84
CA ALA A 391 20.51 -1.94 6.66
C ALA A 391 19.42 -1.80 7.73
N ALA A 392 19.54 -0.79 8.57
CA ALA A 392 18.53 -0.48 9.57
C ALA A 392 17.15 -0.39 8.94
N VAL A 393 16.18 -0.93 9.64
CA VAL A 393 14.77 -0.83 9.27
C VAL A 393 14.36 0.64 9.27
N LEU A 394 13.66 1.05 8.23
CA LEU A 394 13.37 2.45 7.94
C LEU A 394 12.31 3.09 8.85
N ASP A 395 11.89 2.44 9.89
CA ASP A 395 10.79 2.89 10.71
C ASP A 395 11.25 4.02 11.65
N PRO A 396 10.83 5.29 11.45
CA PRO A 396 11.24 6.36 12.32
C PRO A 396 10.59 6.20 13.69
N VAL A 397 11.40 6.28 14.70
CA VAL A 397 10.92 6.63 16.02
C VAL A 397 11.11 8.13 16.17
N PRO A 398 10.14 8.86 16.73
CA PRO A 398 10.30 10.29 16.96
C PRO A 398 11.57 10.53 17.76
N THR A 399 12.46 11.32 17.22
CA THR A 399 13.79 11.59 17.81
C THR A 399 13.74 12.38 19.11
N SER A 400 12.59 13.01 19.42
CA SER A 400 12.43 13.82 20.64
C SER A 400 12.05 13.02 21.88
N ALA A 401 11.64 11.78 21.73
CA ALA A 401 10.94 11.04 22.79
C ALA A 401 11.72 9.86 23.38
N GLY A 402 13.00 9.91 23.38
CA GLY A 402 13.80 8.84 23.99
C GLY A 402 14.55 7.99 22.96
N ILE A 403 15.40 7.15 23.47
CA ILE A 403 16.26 6.29 22.71
C ILE A 403 15.42 5.14 22.17
N VAL A 404 15.46 4.90 20.86
CA VAL A 404 15.05 3.62 20.31
C VAL A 404 15.85 2.55 20.99
N PRO A 405 15.23 1.48 21.49
CA PRO A 405 15.98 0.43 22.13
C PRO A 405 17.10 -0.06 21.22
N SER A 406 18.33 0.18 21.62
CA SER A 406 19.42 -0.62 21.11
C SER A 406 19.23 -1.99 21.75
N ALA A 407 18.74 -2.92 20.96
CA ALA A 407 18.57 -4.24 21.47
C ALA A 407 19.92 -4.92 21.55
N SER A 408 20.50 -4.91 22.70
CA SER A 408 21.53 -5.87 23.07
C SER A 408 20.85 -7.21 23.37
N PHE A 409 20.35 -7.88 22.33
CA PHE A 409 19.79 -9.21 22.50
C PHE A 409 20.89 -10.24 22.39
N GLY A 410 21.17 -10.91 23.49
CA GLY A 410 21.75 -12.23 23.45
C GLY A 410 20.74 -13.19 22.82
N PHE A 411 20.65 -13.20 21.52
CA PHE A 411 19.82 -14.16 20.81
C PHE A 411 20.64 -15.41 20.60
N SER A 412 20.37 -16.45 21.35
CA SER A 412 20.88 -17.77 21.04
C SER A 412 19.83 -18.53 20.26
N GLN A 413 19.91 -18.47 18.95
CA GLN A 413 19.15 -19.34 18.09
C GLN A 413 20.07 -20.45 17.59
N THR A 414 19.74 -21.68 17.90
CA THR A 414 20.38 -22.85 17.32
C THR A 414 19.65 -23.20 16.02
N ILE A 415 20.32 -23.13 14.91
CA ILE A 415 19.74 -23.37 13.58
C ILE A 415 19.99 -24.81 13.10
N ASP A 416 20.72 -25.59 13.81
CA ASP A 416 21.13 -26.91 13.38
C ASP A 416 20.24 -28.00 13.94
N GLY A 417 18.97 -27.97 13.81
CA GLY A 417 18.11 -29.05 14.30
C GLY A 417 18.17 -29.29 15.82
N GLY A 418 18.99 -28.58 16.54
CA GLY A 418 18.97 -28.48 17.97
C GLY A 418 17.72 -27.69 18.37
N LYS A 419 16.74 -28.40 18.87
CA LYS A 419 15.45 -27.90 19.29
C LYS A 419 15.61 -26.90 20.42
N THR A 420 15.93 -25.68 20.14
CA THR A 420 15.78 -24.61 21.11
C THR A 420 14.35 -24.11 21.07
N ASN A 421 13.82 -23.93 22.25
CA ASN A 421 12.46 -23.44 22.47
C ASN A 421 12.14 -22.27 21.56
N SER A 422 11.14 -22.44 20.73
CA SER A 422 10.50 -21.40 19.94
C SER A 422 9.99 -20.23 20.79
N SER A 423 9.94 -20.38 22.09
CA SER A 423 9.50 -19.36 23.03
C SER A 423 10.38 -18.12 23.09
N THR A 424 11.63 -18.20 22.69
CA THR A 424 12.56 -17.07 22.64
C THR A 424 12.47 -16.25 21.38
N TYR A 425 11.61 -16.63 20.44
CA TYR A 425 11.59 -16.09 19.09
C TYR A 425 10.52 -15.04 18.83
N LYS A 426 9.89 -14.55 19.85
CA LYS A 426 8.79 -13.61 19.66
C LYS A 426 9.31 -12.19 19.62
N GLY A 427 9.16 -11.60 18.45
CA GLY A 427 8.82 -10.24 18.38
C GLY A 427 9.93 -9.20 18.24
N ASN A 428 11.02 -9.45 17.56
CA ASN A 428 12.01 -8.40 17.28
C ASN A 428 11.68 -7.58 16.03
N LEU A 429 10.41 -7.53 15.65
CA LEU A 429 9.99 -6.79 14.49
C LEU A 429 9.48 -5.40 14.88
N PRO A 430 9.78 -4.40 14.08
CA PRO A 430 9.06 -3.13 14.16
C PRO A 430 7.57 -3.39 14.12
N TYR A 431 6.82 -2.63 14.90
CA TYR A 431 5.38 -2.75 14.93
C TYR A 431 4.77 -2.67 13.53
N GLY A 432 3.80 -3.52 13.25
CA GLY A 432 3.17 -3.63 11.92
C GLY A 432 3.91 -4.56 10.96
N VAL A 433 5.12 -4.98 11.26
CA VAL A 433 5.81 -6.03 10.50
C VAL A 433 5.47 -7.38 11.12
N LYS A 434 4.61 -8.12 10.47
CA LYS A 434 4.29 -9.50 10.84
C LYS A 434 5.10 -10.44 9.98
N LEU A 435 5.85 -11.31 10.61
CA LEU A 435 6.46 -12.44 9.93
C LEU A 435 5.36 -13.39 9.44
N HIS A 436 5.80 -14.34 8.63
CA HIS A 436 4.96 -15.37 8.06
C HIS A 436 3.95 -15.93 9.09
N PRO A 437 2.67 -16.09 8.73
CA PRO A 437 1.62 -16.58 9.64
C PRO A 437 1.86 -18.00 10.13
N ASP A 438 2.60 -18.81 9.37
CA ASP A 438 3.02 -20.16 9.76
C ASP A 438 4.25 -20.12 10.67
N TYR A 439 4.54 -18.97 11.26
CA TYR A 439 5.42 -18.86 12.39
C TYR A 439 4.61 -19.11 13.69
N PRO A 440 4.03 -20.29 13.86
CA PRO A 440 3.38 -20.64 15.09
C PRO A 440 4.45 -20.83 16.11
N ALA A 441 4.17 -20.42 17.30
CA ALA A 441 4.99 -20.64 18.45
C ALA A 441 5.40 -22.10 18.68
N ASN A 442 4.81 -23.02 17.96
CA ASN A 442 4.94 -24.47 18.12
C ASN A 442 5.54 -25.20 16.93
N GLU A 443 5.77 -24.56 15.81
CA GLU A 443 6.46 -25.27 14.74
C GLU A 443 7.95 -25.24 14.99
N LEU A 444 8.32 -26.31 15.57
CA LEU A 444 9.61 -26.85 15.43
C LEU A 444 10.10 -26.69 13.99
N LEU A 445 10.75 -25.55 13.70
CA LEU A 445 12.02 -25.61 13.07
C LEU A 445 12.07 -26.12 11.61
N GLY A 446 11.02 -26.59 11.03
CA GLY A 446 10.97 -26.86 9.59
C GLY A 446 11.09 -25.60 8.75
N ASN A 447 10.79 -24.45 9.33
CA ASN A 447 10.72 -23.17 8.62
C ASN A 447 11.72 -22.13 9.14
N TYR A 448 12.96 -22.49 9.36
CA TYR A 448 14.06 -21.53 9.52
C TYR A 448 14.23 -20.59 8.33
N ALA A 449 13.35 -20.71 7.40
CA ALA A 449 13.26 -19.95 6.20
C ALA A 449 13.20 -18.44 6.44
N TYR A 450 12.74 -18.03 7.59
CA TYR A 450 12.36 -16.65 7.87
C TYR A 450 13.05 -16.19 9.13
N LEU A 451 14.32 -15.94 9.02
CA LEU A 451 15.04 -15.29 10.09
C LEU A 451 14.53 -13.86 10.24
N SER A 452 14.05 -13.55 11.42
CA SER A 452 13.69 -12.17 11.75
C SER A 452 14.92 -11.29 11.71
N PRO A 453 14.79 -10.02 11.33
CA PRO A 453 15.81 -9.05 11.58
C PRO A 453 16.17 -9.07 13.06
N ILE A 454 17.39 -9.41 13.38
CA ILE A 454 17.88 -9.39 14.76
C ILE A 454 18.52 -8.03 14.95
N PRO A 455 18.08 -7.23 15.94
CA PRO A 455 18.74 -5.99 16.25
C PRO A 455 20.18 -6.28 16.68
N LYS A 456 21.13 -5.67 16.03
CA LYS A 456 22.52 -5.76 16.42
C LYS A 456 22.73 -4.95 17.70
N SER A 457 23.43 -5.52 18.66
CA SER A 457 23.90 -4.83 19.86
C SER A 457 24.90 -3.74 19.47
N GLU A 458 24.43 -2.55 19.22
CA GLU A 458 25.30 -1.39 19.04
C GLU A 458 24.96 -0.26 20.00
N THR A 459 26.03 0.36 20.48
CA THR A 459 26.07 1.37 21.53
C THR A 459 25.41 2.66 21.11
N ALA A 460 24.49 2.83 20.40
CA ALA A 460 23.70 4.03 20.14
C ALA A 460 22.45 3.69 19.35
N GLY A 461 21.61 3.00 19.96
CA GLY A 461 20.18 3.19 19.92
C GLY A 461 19.47 3.35 18.61
N GLN A 462 19.86 2.79 17.48
CA GLN A 462 19.15 3.15 16.27
C GLN A 462 19.03 2.11 15.17
N ASN A 463 19.77 1.02 15.22
CA ASN A 463 19.88 0.20 14.02
C ASN A 463 19.36 -1.21 14.23
N VAL A 464 18.11 -1.44 13.82
CA VAL A 464 17.61 -2.78 13.57
C VAL A 464 18.12 -3.22 12.19
N ALA A 465 19.44 -3.27 12.04
CA ALA A 465 20.09 -3.87 10.89
C ALA A 465 20.21 -5.38 11.11
N PHE A 466 20.23 -6.12 10.04
CA PHE A 466 20.39 -7.56 10.07
C PHE A 466 21.55 -7.98 9.17
N ALA A 467 22.41 -8.87 9.66
CA ALA A 467 23.38 -9.55 8.84
C ALA A 467 23.41 -11.03 9.21
N LEU A 468 23.37 -11.91 8.21
CA LEU A 468 23.50 -13.35 8.44
C LEU A 468 24.78 -13.71 9.21
N GLU A 469 25.80 -12.91 9.02
CA GLU A 469 27.11 -13.04 9.68
C GLU A 469 27.09 -12.77 11.19
N ASP A 470 26.11 -11.99 11.67
CA ASP A 470 25.96 -11.66 13.09
C ASP A 470 25.10 -12.68 13.84
N MET A 471 24.61 -13.69 13.19
CA MET A 471 23.77 -14.70 13.82
C MET A 471 24.63 -15.63 14.70
N ASN A 472 24.35 -15.59 15.99
CA ASN A 472 24.90 -16.55 16.94
C ASN A 472 24.10 -17.85 16.88
N GLY A 473 24.77 -18.99 16.84
CA GLY A 473 24.10 -20.26 17.01
C GLY A 473 23.80 -21.06 15.76
N TYR A 474 24.46 -20.74 14.68
CA TYR A 474 24.56 -21.63 13.53
C TYR A 474 25.60 -22.74 13.84
N GLY A 475 25.14 -23.87 14.34
CA GLY A 475 26.06 -24.93 14.70
C GLY A 475 27.01 -24.56 15.86
N ASP A 476 28.04 -25.28 16.01
CA ASP A 476 29.06 -25.01 17.03
C ASP A 476 29.59 -23.57 16.90
N THR A 477 29.32 -22.75 17.91
CA THR A 477 29.59 -21.31 17.92
C THR A 477 31.08 -20.97 17.72
N SER A 478 31.98 -21.92 17.87
CA SER A 478 33.41 -21.75 17.66
C SER A 478 33.84 -21.73 16.19
N SER A 479 32.96 -22.14 15.26
CA SER A 479 33.29 -22.31 13.84
C SER A 479 32.64 -21.26 12.92
N PHE A 480 31.83 -20.36 13.46
CA PHE A 480 31.04 -19.38 12.70
C PHE A 480 31.56 -17.96 12.86
N GLU A 481 32.82 -17.74 12.58
CA GLU A 481 33.30 -16.40 12.32
C GLU A 481 33.15 -16.09 10.83
N PHE A 482 32.03 -15.52 10.43
CA PHE A 482 31.86 -14.89 9.12
C PHE A 482 32.83 -13.71 8.91
N SER A 483 33.54 -13.29 9.94
CA SER A 483 34.58 -12.28 9.85
C SER A 483 35.72 -12.63 8.87
N ASN A 484 35.85 -13.89 8.49
CA ASN A 484 36.82 -14.34 7.50
C ASN A 484 36.35 -14.28 6.05
N PHE A 485 35.15 -13.75 5.78
CA PHE A 485 34.64 -13.58 4.43
C PHE A 485 35.23 -12.42 3.64
N THR A 486 36.19 -11.72 4.14
CA THR A 486 36.87 -10.62 3.43
C THR A 486 37.53 -11.02 2.12
N ASN A 487 37.88 -12.28 1.99
CA ASN A 487 38.30 -12.86 0.72
C ASN A 487 37.60 -14.21 0.59
N PHE A 488 36.75 -14.40 -0.37
CA PHE A 488 36.06 -15.63 -0.68
C PHE A 488 37.01 -16.81 -0.99
N THR A 489 37.96 -17.04 -0.16
CA THR A 489 38.82 -18.22 -0.27
C THR A 489 38.05 -19.44 0.22
N VAL A 490 38.20 -20.49 -0.53
CA VAL A 490 37.42 -21.73 -0.63
C VAL A 490 37.28 -22.56 0.66
N SER A 491 37.91 -22.17 1.74
CA SER A 491 38.06 -23.00 2.97
C SER A 491 37.29 -22.49 4.19
N SER A 492 36.33 -21.59 4.01
CA SER A 492 35.53 -21.13 5.14
C SER A 492 34.46 -22.15 5.52
N SER A 493 34.25 -22.30 6.81
CA SER A 493 33.29 -23.17 7.47
C SER A 493 31.82 -22.99 6.99
N PHE A 494 31.52 -21.90 6.30
CA PHE A 494 30.27 -21.67 5.63
C PHE A 494 29.85 -22.77 4.64
N LEU A 495 30.79 -23.47 4.06
CA LEU A 495 30.51 -24.63 3.18
C LEU A 495 30.15 -25.90 3.91
N THR A 496 30.64 -26.06 5.11
CA THR A 496 30.39 -27.26 5.91
C THR A 496 28.96 -27.30 6.44
N ILE A 497 28.28 -26.13 6.49
CA ILE A 497 26.88 -26.02 6.88
C ILE A 497 25.94 -26.16 5.68
N SER A 498 26.50 -26.13 4.51
CA SER A 498 25.76 -26.19 3.24
C SER A 498 25.07 -27.53 2.96
N SER A 499 25.00 -28.42 3.93
CA SER A 499 24.07 -29.56 3.82
C SER A 499 22.60 -29.11 3.80
N SER A 500 22.29 -27.82 4.09
CA SER A 500 20.98 -27.24 3.88
C SER A 500 21.09 -25.78 3.43
N VAL A 501 21.19 -25.58 2.12
CA VAL A 501 21.07 -24.30 1.42
C VAL A 501 19.82 -23.52 1.84
N GLU A 502 18.83 -24.23 2.32
CA GLU A 502 17.57 -23.67 2.86
C GLU A 502 17.77 -22.78 4.09
N GLN A 503 18.87 -22.85 4.76
CA GLN A 503 19.15 -22.09 5.99
C GLN A 503 19.68 -20.68 5.73
N LEU A 504 20.12 -20.38 4.53
CA LEU A 504 20.59 -19.06 4.15
C LEU A 504 19.46 -18.18 3.66
N LYS A 505 18.57 -17.87 4.57
CA LYS A 505 17.38 -17.08 4.30
C LYS A 505 17.22 -16.00 5.37
N TYR A 506 16.68 -14.87 4.97
CA TYR A 506 16.25 -13.82 5.89
C TYR A 506 15.11 -13.02 5.32
N THR A 507 14.33 -12.44 6.22
CA THR A 507 13.17 -11.62 5.88
C THR A 507 13.52 -10.14 5.95
N VAL A 508 13.06 -9.39 4.97
CA VAL A 508 13.22 -7.94 4.90
C VAL A 508 11.84 -7.30 4.80
N PRO A 509 11.44 -6.48 5.79
CA PRO A 509 10.16 -5.81 5.76
C PRO A 509 10.14 -4.71 4.69
N MET A 510 8.96 -4.50 4.11
CA MET A 510 8.69 -3.33 3.27
C MET A 510 7.91 -2.31 4.11
N GLN A 511 8.35 -1.07 4.09
CA GLN A 511 7.84 0.00 4.94
C GLN A 511 7.69 1.29 4.14
N HIS A 512 7.06 2.28 4.72
CA HIS A 512 6.89 3.62 4.15
C HIS A 512 5.87 3.74 3.02
N GLY A 513 5.06 2.72 2.77
CA GLY A 513 3.86 2.92 1.95
C GLY A 513 2.94 3.93 2.63
N PHE A 514 2.55 4.95 1.89
CA PHE A 514 1.74 6.04 2.41
C PHE A 514 0.73 6.51 1.37
N ASP A 515 -0.51 6.78 1.80
CA ASP A 515 -1.59 7.21 0.91
C ASP A 515 -1.65 8.73 0.70
N GLY A 516 -0.84 9.52 1.42
CA GLY A 516 -0.90 10.99 1.39
C GLY A 516 -1.95 11.59 2.32
N ILE A 517 -2.65 10.78 3.12
CA ILE A 517 -3.68 11.19 4.07
C ILE A 517 -3.55 10.43 5.38
N ASN A 518 -4.06 11.00 6.45
CA ASN A 518 -4.18 10.30 7.73
C ASN A 518 -4.97 8.99 7.56
N PRO A 519 -4.39 7.84 7.90
CA PRO A 519 -5.09 6.54 7.79
C PRO A 519 -6.40 6.48 8.58
N ALA A 520 -6.53 7.27 9.63
CA ALA A 520 -7.74 7.36 10.45
C ALA A 520 -8.74 8.43 9.97
N ALA A 521 -8.46 9.15 8.87
CA ALA A 521 -9.37 10.14 8.34
C ALA A 521 -10.68 9.49 7.84
N SER A 522 -11.79 10.18 8.07
CA SER A 522 -13.08 9.76 7.55
C SER A 522 -13.12 9.86 6.03
N LYS A 523 -13.65 8.84 5.40
CA LYS A 523 -13.88 8.78 3.95
C LYS A 523 -15.38 8.77 3.69
N ALA A 524 -15.92 9.93 3.33
CA ALA A 524 -17.36 10.11 3.15
C ALA A 524 -17.87 9.43 1.87
N THR A 525 -18.96 8.69 2.02
CA THR A 525 -19.70 8.06 0.93
C THR A 525 -21.22 8.24 1.15
N GLY A 526 -22.03 8.06 0.12
CA GLY A 526 -23.48 8.17 0.22
C GLY A 526 -23.94 9.55 0.71
N THR A 527 -24.77 9.58 1.74
CA THR A 527 -25.31 10.82 2.34
C THR A 527 -24.27 11.68 3.06
N SER A 528 -23.09 11.15 3.31
CA SER A 528 -22.02 11.87 4.00
C SER A 528 -21.12 12.67 3.07
N ILE A 529 -21.29 12.55 1.76
CA ILE A 529 -20.52 13.31 0.76
C ILE A 529 -20.78 14.80 0.92
N SER A 530 -19.73 15.59 0.89
CA SER A 530 -19.78 17.04 0.96
C SER A 530 -18.63 17.65 0.13
N SER A 531 -18.65 18.94 -0.10
CA SER A 531 -17.58 19.63 -0.83
C SER A 531 -16.20 19.43 -0.21
N THR A 532 -16.14 19.29 1.12
CA THR A 532 -14.89 19.09 1.88
C THR A 532 -14.51 17.62 2.06
N ASN A 533 -15.41 16.69 1.75
CA ASN A 533 -15.11 15.25 1.89
C ASN A 533 -15.92 14.41 0.91
N THR A 534 -15.23 13.87 -0.09
CA THR A 534 -15.69 12.79 -0.94
C THR A 534 -14.64 11.69 -0.95
N SER A 535 -14.93 10.55 -0.34
CA SER A 535 -13.94 9.46 -0.15
C SER A 535 -12.63 9.93 0.52
N GLY A 536 -12.67 10.98 1.34
CA GLY A 536 -11.50 11.57 2.00
C GLY A 536 -10.83 12.73 1.23
N PHE A 537 -11.33 13.12 0.06
CA PHE A 537 -10.81 14.25 -0.72
C PHE A 537 -11.59 15.53 -0.41
N ASP A 538 -10.86 16.60 -0.16
CA ASP A 538 -11.40 17.95 -0.10
C ASP A 538 -11.37 18.61 -1.48
N CYS A 539 -12.53 18.81 -2.06
CA CYS A 539 -12.73 19.44 -3.37
C CYS A 539 -13.47 20.81 -3.28
N SER A 540 -13.42 21.46 -2.11
CA SER A 540 -14.19 22.68 -1.84
C SER A 540 -13.67 23.92 -2.55
N THR A 541 -12.37 24.00 -2.83
CA THR A 541 -11.73 25.13 -3.50
C THR A 541 -10.80 24.66 -4.63
N VAL A 542 -10.40 25.61 -5.49
CA VAL A 542 -9.50 25.32 -6.63
C VAL A 542 -8.13 24.81 -6.16
N VAL A 543 -7.68 25.24 -4.98
CA VAL A 543 -6.38 24.90 -4.39
C VAL A 543 -6.47 23.77 -3.36
N SER A 544 -7.65 23.27 -3.07
CA SER A 544 -7.82 22.12 -2.16
C SER A 544 -7.12 20.89 -2.73
N SER A 545 -6.52 20.09 -1.87
CA SER A 545 -5.71 18.93 -2.25
C SER A 545 -6.48 17.94 -3.14
N GLY A 546 -7.75 17.71 -2.86
CA GLY A 546 -8.61 16.86 -3.66
C GLY A 546 -8.89 17.43 -5.05
N SER A 547 -9.18 18.74 -5.16
CA SER A 547 -9.36 19.38 -6.47
C SER A 547 -8.12 19.27 -7.32
N VAL A 548 -6.94 19.51 -6.75
CA VAL A 548 -5.66 19.38 -7.45
C VAL A 548 -5.40 17.95 -7.86
N ALA A 549 -5.68 16.98 -6.98
CA ALA A 549 -5.48 15.57 -7.25
C ALA A 549 -6.36 15.05 -8.41
N TYR A 550 -7.65 15.37 -8.39
CA TYR A 550 -8.55 14.98 -9.48
C TYR A 550 -8.18 15.65 -10.80
N LYS A 551 -7.80 16.94 -10.79
CA LYS A 551 -7.35 17.64 -12.00
C LYS A 551 -6.08 17.00 -12.57
N ARG A 552 -5.10 16.65 -11.74
CA ARG A 552 -3.89 15.92 -12.15
C ARG A 552 -4.25 14.60 -12.84
N ALA A 553 -5.15 13.82 -12.23
CA ALA A 553 -5.58 12.54 -12.77
C ALA A 553 -6.34 12.68 -14.11
N ILE A 554 -7.20 13.67 -14.25
CA ILE A 554 -7.92 13.94 -15.49
C ILE A 554 -6.96 14.46 -16.58
N ASN A 555 -6.00 15.30 -16.20
CA ASN A 555 -4.98 15.80 -17.15
C ASN A 555 -4.13 14.67 -17.73
N ALA A 556 -3.83 13.62 -16.95
CA ALA A 556 -3.04 12.48 -17.40
C ALA A 556 -3.68 11.71 -18.59
N ILE A 557 -4.99 11.85 -18.80
CA ILE A 557 -5.71 11.24 -19.93
C ILE A 557 -6.29 12.29 -20.89
N SER A 558 -5.87 13.54 -20.79
CA SER A 558 -6.46 14.61 -21.60
C SER A 558 -5.95 14.65 -23.04
N ASN A 559 -4.84 13.99 -23.34
CA ASN A 559 -4.29 13.91 -24.70
C ASN A 559 -4.89 12.72 -25.45
N PRO A 560 -5.62 12.95 -26.57
CA PRO A 560 -6.20 11.86 -27.34
C PRO A 560 -5.15 10.98 -28.05
N ASP A 561 -3.94 11.50 -28.29
CA ASP A 561 -2.88 10.74 -28.96
C ASP A 561 -2.23 9.69 -28.04
N ASP A 562 -2.33 9.87 -26.72
CA ASP A 562 -1.70 8.97 -25.75
C ASP A 562 -2.66 7.85 -25.30
N TYR A 563 -3.96 8.15 -25.22
CA TYR A 563 -4.97 7.21 -24.68
C TYR A 563 -6.27 7.24 -25.48
N ASP A 564 -6.63 6.10 -26.05
CA ASP A 564 -7.90 5.88 -26.71
C ASP A 564 -9.00 5.63 -25.67
N ILE A 565 -9.83 6.64 -25.43
CA ILE A 565 -11.00 6.52 -24.54
C ILE A 565 -12.22 7.11 -25.21
N ASN A 566 -13.39 6.52 -24.99
CA ASN A 566 -14.67 7.05 -25.47
C ASN A 566 -15.54 7.64 -24.34
N MET A 567 -15.18 7.39 -23.09
CA MET A 567 -15.96 7.78 -21.94
C MET A 567 -15.07 8.10 -20.75
N LEU A 568 -15.36 9.18 -20.04
CA LEU A 568 -14.78 9.51 -18.74
C LEU A 568 -15.80 9.30 -17.65
N VAL A 569 -15.37 8.71 -16.52
CA VAL A 569 -16.21 8.50 -15.34
C VAL A 569 -15.44 8.87 -14.08
N THR A 570 -16.04 9.68 -13.21
CA THR A 570 -15.46 10.07 -11.91
C THR A 570 -16.42 9.71 -10.77
N PRO A 571 -16.49 8.42 -10.39
CA PRO A 571 -17.50 7.97 -9.43
C PRO A 571 -17.28 8.59 -8.05
N GLY A 572 -18.33 9.21 -7.50
CA GLY A 572 -18.30 9.91 -6.22
C GLY A 572 -17.98 11.41 -6.30
N ILE A 573 -17.67 11.94 -7.48
CA ILE A 573 -17.63 13.36 -7.76
C ILE A 573 -19.03 13.81 -8.19
N ILE A 574 -19.69 14.58 -7.36
CA ILE A 574 -21.05 15.08 -7.60
C ILE A 574 -20.98 16.54 -8.00
N HIS A 575 -21.50 16.91 -9.16
CA HIS A 575 -21.40 18.27 -9.69
C HIS A 575 -21.89 19.34 -8.70
N LYS A 576 -22.98 19.08 -8.01
CA LYS A 576 -23.50 19.95 -6.96
C LYS A 576 -22.48 20.33 -5.89
N HIS A 577 -21.66 19.39 -5.45
CA HIS A 577 -20.67 19.59 -4.38
C HIS A 577 -19.27 19.88 -4.90
N HIS A 578 -18.94 19.40 -6.10
CA HIS A 578 -17.59 19.42 -6.66
C HIS A 578 -17.53 20.07 -8.06
N PRO A 579 -18.13 21.26 -8.26
CA PRO A 579 -18.21 21.85 -9.60
C PRO A 579 -16.80 22.16 -10.18
N ILE A 580 -15.80 22.39 -9.32
CA ILE A 580 -14.43 22.65 -9.74
C ILE A 580 -13.82 21.45 -10.48
N VAL A 581 -14.09 20.25 -10.02
CA VAL A 581 -13.57 19.02 -10.64
C VAL A 581 -14.38 18.65 -11.86
N SER A 582 -15.72 18.67 -11.76
CA SER A 582 -16.59 18.29 -12.87
C SER A 582 -16.51 19.26 -14.05
N ASN A 583 -16.41 20.57 -13.82
CA ASN A 583 -16.20 21.54 -14.90
C ASN A 583 -14.85 21.32 -15.59
N HIS A 584 -13.79 21.01 -14.83
CA HIS A 584 -12.51 20.67 -15.44
C HIS A 584 -12.59 19.41 -16.31
N ALA A 585 -13.35 18.39 -15.86
CA ALA A 585 -13.59 17.19 -16.65
C ALA A 585 -14.34 17.51 -17.96
N ILE A 586 -15.36 18.38 -17.88
CA ILE A 586 -16.12 18.86 -19.06
C ILE A 586 -15.19 19.55 -20.05
N GLU A 587 -14.41 20.54 -19.59
CA GLU A 587 -13.44 21.28 -20.44
C GLU A 587 -12.47 20.34 -21.15
N LYS A 588 -11.99 19.30 -20.47
CA LYS A 588 -11.08 18.34 -21.07
C LYS A 588 -11.75 17.44 -22.09
N MET A 589 -12.98 17.00 -21.86
CA MET A 589 -13.72 16.18 -22.82
C MET A 589 -14.13 17.00 -24.05
N GLU A 590 -14.52 18.25 -23.88
CA GLU A 590 -14.77 19.18 -25.00
C GLU A 590 -13.49 19.41 -25.84
N ALA A 591 -12.34 19.57 -25.19
CA ALA A 591 -11.07 19.75 -25.88
C ALA A 591 -10.62 18.50 -26.64
N ARG A 592 -10.88 17.29 -26.08
CA ARG A 592 -10.59 16.01 -26.75
C ARG A 592 -11.51 15.76 -27.93
N ALA A 593 -12.79 16.07 -27.80
CA ALA A 593 -13.84 15.88 -28.80
C ALA A 593 -14.09 14.42 -29.26
N ASP A 594 -13.45 13.42 -28.64
CA ASP A 594 -13.57 11.99 -28.94
C ASP A 594 -14.19 11.16 -27.79
N ALA A 595 -14.43 11.78 -26.66
CA ALA A 595 -15.01 11.13 -25.48
C ALA A 595 -16.06 12.01 -24.82
N PHE A 596 -16.96 11.40 -24.04
CA PHE A 596 -17.95 12.12 -23.25
C PHE A 596 -17.85 11.77 -21.76
N TYR A 597 -18.34 12.65 -20.91
CA TYR A 597 -18.29 12.51 -19.47
C TYR A 597 -19.61 12.02 -18.88
N VAL A 598 -19.59 10.88 -18.18
CA VAL A 598 -20.72 10.41 -17.37
C VAL A 598 -20.63 11.03 -16.00
N MET A 599 -21.43 12.06 -15.77
CA MET A 599 -21.36 12.93 -14.59
C MET A 599 -22.51 12.65 -13.62
N ASP A 600 -22.21 12.61 -12.32
CA ASP A 600 -23.22 12.63 -11.27
C ASP A 600 -23.65 14.08 -10.97
N GLY A 601 -24.83 14.47 -11.41
CA GLY A 601 -25.35 15.84 -11.26
C GLY A 601 -25.99 16.11 -9.90
N SER A 602 -26.50 15.08 -9.21
CA SER A 602 -27.34 15.21 -8.02
C SER A 602 -26.88 14.35 -6.85
N ASP A 603 -27.17 14.85 -5.67
CA ASP A 603 -26.95 14.14 -4.42
C ASP A 603 -27.99 13.01 -4.22
N ILE A 604 -27.69 12.11 -3.30
CA ILE A 604 -28.54 10.94 -2.99
C ILE A 604 -29.96 11.35 -2.51
N ASP A 605 -30.09 12.46 -1.79
CA ASP A 605 -31.34 12.93 -1.21
C ASP A 605 -32.01 14.05 -2.02
N ASP A 606 -31.46 14.45 -3.17
CA ASP A 606 -32.06 15.45 -4.04
C ASP A 606 -33.41 14.99 -4.60
N ASN A 607 -34.31 15.93 -4.75
CA ASN A 607 -35.58 15.71 -5.48
C ASN A 607 -35.41 16.01 -6.97
N VAL A 608 -36.44 15.72 -7.77
CA VAL A 608 -36.43 15.89 -9.23
C VAL A 608 -36.13 17.34 -9.65
N ALA A 609 -36.76 18.31 -9.01
CA ALA A 609 -36.53 19.71 -9.33
C ALA A 609 -35.10 20.16 -9.03
N THR A 610 -34.56 19.72 -7.89
CA THR A 610 -33.18 19.99 -7.52
C THR A 610 -32.18 19.29 -8.49
N ALA A 611 -32.47 18.06 -8.89
CA ALA A 611 -31.62 17.35 -9.84
C ALA A 611 -31.54 18.06 -11.20
N VAL A 612 -32.65 18.66 -11.67
CA VAL A 612 -32.69 19.48 -12.88
C VAL A 612 -31.89 20.79 -12.66
N SER A 613 -32.20 21.52 -11.58
CA SER A 613 -31.56 22.81 -11.34
C SER A 613 -30.03 22.73 -11.15
N ASN A 614 -29.52 21.59 -10.67
CA ASN A 614 -28.06 21.38 -10.51
C ASN A 614 -27.31 21.38 -11.84
N VAL A 615 -27.96 21.04 -12.95
CA VAL A 615 -27.33 20.88 -14.27
C VAL A 615 -27.87 21.84 -15.32
N GLU A 616 -28.88 22.62 -14.98
CA GLU A 616 -29.59 23.54 -15.92
C GLU A 616 -28.63 24.55 -16.57
N ALA A 617 -27.62 25.00 -15.84
CA ALA A 617 -26.66 25.98 -16.32
C ALA A 617 -25.61 25.40 -17.29
N LEU A 618 -25.51 24.08 -17.43
CA LEU A 618 -24.56 23.42 -18.32
C LEU A 618 -25.06 23.47 -19.76
N ASP A 619 -24.21 23.99 -20.66
CA ASP A 619 -24.49 24.03 -22.09
C ASP A 619 -23.36 23.30 -22.84
N THR A 620 -23.44 21.98 -22.85
CA THR A 620 -22.46 21.10 -23.48
C THR A 620 -23.12 19.82 -23.97
N ASN A 621 -22.60 19.25 -25.07
CA ASN A 621 -23.02 17.95 -25.60
C ASN A 621 -22.02 16.82 -25.24
N TYR A 622 -21.01 17.11 -24.43
CA TYR A 622 -20.01 16.13 -23.99
C TYR A 622 -20.27 15.59 -22.58
N VAL A 623 -21.48 15.78 -22.04
CA VAL A 623 -21.86 15.30 -20.71
C VAL A 623 -23.18 14.54 -20.77
N ALA A 624 -23.24 13.43 -20.03
CA ALA A 624 -24.49 12.74 -19.74
C ALA A 624 -24.71 12.64 -18.23
N THR A 625 -25.91 13.01 -17.76
CA THR A 625 -26.29 12.92 -16.35
C THR A 625 -27.52 12.04 -16.17
N TYR A 626 -27.58 11.37 -15.02
CA TYR A 626 -28.61 10.38 -14.71
C TYR A 626 -29.15 10.58 -13.29
N TYR A 627 -30.41 10.26 -13.07
CA TYR A 627 -31.11 10.35 -11.79
C TYR A 627 -32.15 9.25 -11.65
N PRO A 628 -32.41 8.70 -10.49
CA PRO A 628 -31.80 8.90 -9.17
C PRO A 628 -30.63 7.92 -8.89
N TRP A 629 -30.07 8.02 -7.69
CA TRP A 629 -29.16 7.03 -7.13
C TRP A 629 -29.82 5.66 -7.06
N VAL A 630 -28.99 4.60 -7.12
CA VAL A 630 -29.45 3.22 -7.17
C VAL A 630 -28.83 2.38 -6.05
N LYS A 631 -29.46 1.24 -5.74
CA LYS A 631 -28.93 0.24 -4.80
C LYS A 631 -28.43 -0.97 -5.54
N ILE A 632 -27.22 -1.35 -5.22
CA ILE A 632 -26.57 -2.58 -5.71
C ILE A 632 -26.24 -3.51 -4.55
N GLU A 633 -25.96 -4.78 -4.84
CA GLU A 633 -25.46 -5.73 -3.84
C GLU A 633 -24.05 -5.34 -3.40
N ASN A 634 -23.82 -5.37 -2.09
CA ASN A 634 -22.50 -5.17 -1.52
C ASN A 634 -21.72 -6.50 -1.52
N PRO A 635 -20.67 -6.64 -2.28
CA PRO A 635 -19.84 -7.85 -2.30
C PRO A 635 -19.00 -8.01 -1.02
N ILE A 636 -18.90 -6.97 -0.19
CA ILE A 636 -18.17 -6.96 1.07
C ILE A 636 -19.18 -7.05 2.22
N GLY A 637 -19.34 -8.21 2.84
CA GLY A 637 -20.18 -8.34 4.03
C GLY A 637 -21.70 -8.40 3.80
N GLY A 638 -22.15 -8.46 2.54
CA GLY A 638 -23.57 -8.62 2.18
C GLY A 638 -24.41 -7.34 2.33
N GLY A 639 -25.70 -7.47 2.01
CA GLY A 639 -26.66 -6.36 2.04
C GLY A 639 -26.63 -5.49 0.78
N LEU A 640 -27.24 -4.31 0.86
CA LEU A 640 -27.37 -3.38 -0.26
C LEU A 640 -26.74 -2.03 0.07
N ILE A 641 -26.01 -1.47 -0.88
CA ILE A 641 -25.40 -0.13 -0.77
C ILE A 641 -25.99 0.80 -1.83
N PHE A 642 -26.10 2.08 -1.50
CA PHE A 642 -26.41 3.12 -2.46
C PHE A 642 -25.15 3.55 -3.21
N VAL A 643 -25.26 3.66 -4.52
CA VAL A 643 -24.21 4.15 -5.40
C VAL A 643 -24.76 5.20 -6.35
N PRO A 644 -23.93 6.16 -6.79
CA PRO A 644 -24.34 7.12 -7.80
C PRO A 644 -24.51 6.44 -9.16
N PRO A 645 -25.29 7.05 -10.08
CA PRO A 645 -25.52 6.51 -11.42
C PRO A 645 -24.25 6.19 -12.19
N SER A 646 -23.19 6.99 -12.04
CA SER A 646 -21.89 6.80 -12.69
C SER A 646 -21.24 5.45 -12.42
N VAL A 647 -21.68 4.75 -11.38
CA VAL A 647 -21.18 3.39 -11.06
C VAL A 647 -21.74 2.35 -12.02
N VAL A 648 -23.00 2.47 -12.44
CA VAL A 648 -23.71 1.42 -13.20
C VAL A 648 -23.93 1.76 -14.68
N ILE A 649 -23.99 3.05 -15.01
CA ILE A 649 -24.26 3.50 -16.38
C ILE A 649 -23.17 3.08 -17.39
N PRO A 650 -21.86 3.16 -17.07
CA PRO A 650 -20.82 2.72 -18.00
C PRO A 650 -20.99 1.26 -18.43
N GLY A 651 -21.45 0.40 -17.52
CA GLY A 651 -21.73 -1.00 -17.83
C GLY A 651 -22.91 -1.19 -18.80
N VAL A 652 -23.92 -0.34 -18.73
CA VAL A 652 -25.07 -0.37 -19.68
C VAL A 652 -24.64 0.10 -21.07
N ILE A 653 -23.81 1.13 -21.13
CA ILE A 653 -23.27 1.64 -22.39
C ILE A 653 -22.42 0.55 -23.05
N ALA A 654 -21.48 -0.02 -22.32
CA ALA A 654 -20.64 -1.13 -22.81
C ALA A 654 -21.46 -2.35 -23.25
N PHE A 655 -22.52 -2.69 -22.51
CA PHE A 655 -23.43 -3.75 -22.93
C PHE A 655 -24.13 -3.43 -24.24
N THR A 656 -24.61 -2.20 -24.41
CA THR A 656 -25.27 -1.78 -25.67
C THR A 656 -24.30 -1.84 -26.84
N ASP A 657 -23.05 -1.41 -26.66
CA ASP A 657 -22.00 -1.47 -27.68
C ASP A 657 -21.68 -2.91 -28.07
N SER A 658 -21.69 -3.84 -27.11
CA SER A 658 -21.38 -5.25 -27.36
C SER A 658 -22.51 -6.03 -28.09
N VAL A 659 -23.77 -5.63 -27.91
CA VAL A 659 -24.93 -6.36 -28.46
C VAL A 659 -25.63 -5.65 -29.63
N ALA A 660 -25.31 -4.38 -29.88
CA ALA A 660 -25.90 -3.54 -30.90
C ALA A 660 -24.82 -2.67 -31.57
N HIS A 661 -25.16 -1.49 -32.03
CA HIS A 661 -24.23 -0.55 -32.60
C HIS A 661 -24.06 0.67 -31.71
N GLU A 662 -22.91 1.30 -31.77
CA GLU A 662 -22.53 2.46 -30.95
C GLU A 662 -23.51 3.64 -31.01
N TRP A 663 -24.24 3.80 -32.16
CA TRP A 663 -25.25 4.84 -32.29
C TRP A 663 -26.62 4.49 -31.68
N PHE A 664 -26.78 3.31 -31.11
CA PHE A 664 -28.03 2.96 -30.42
C PHE A 664 -28.03 3.52 -29.00
N ALA A 665 -29.16 4.10 -28.64
CA ALA A 665 -29.40 4.58 -27.29
C ALA A 665 -29.26 3.45 -26.24
N PRO A 666 -28.41 3.62 -25.21
CA PRO A 666 -28.31 2.69 -24.08
C PRO A 666 -29.47 2.89 -23.09
N ALA A 667 -30.71 2.84 -23.63
CA ALA A 667 -31.94 3.11 -22.90
C ALA A 667 -33.08 2.20 -23.34
N GLY A 668 -34.14 2.18 -22.55
CA GLY A 668 -35.34 1.37 -22.78
C GLY A 668 -35.25 -0.06 -22.22
N LEU A 669 -36.39 -0.78 -22.34
CA LEU A 669 -36.57 -2.07 -21.67
C LEU A 669 -35.63 -3.18 -22.18
N ASN A 670 -35.18 -3.07 -23.41
CA ASN A 670 -34.35 -4.11 -24.04
C ASN A 670 -32.83 -3.89 -23.85
N ARG A 671 -32.36 -2.67 -23.74
CA ARG A 671 -30.94 -2.32 -23.73
C ARG A 671 -30.53 -1.53 -22.50
N GLY A 672 -31.43 -0.76 -21.90
CA GLY A 672 -31.16 0.06 -20.72
C GLY A 672 -31.28 -0.68 -19.38
N GLY A 673 -31.36 -2.01 -19.39
CA GLY A 673 -31.54 -2.83 -18.18
C GLY A 673 -30.35 -2.80 -17.23
N LEU A 674 -30.59 -2.46 -15.99
CA LEU A 674 -29.60 -2.44 -14.91
C LEU A 674 -29.70 -3.73 -14.09
N THR A 675 -29.10 -4.81 -14.57
CA THR A 675 -29.27 -6.17 -14.01
C THR A 675 -28.82 -6.32 -12.56
N ASN A 676 -27.84 -5.53 -12.12
CA ASN A 676 -27.29 -5.57 -10.77
C ASN A 676 -27.96 -4.60 -9.80
N VAL A 677 -28.83 -3.76 -10.31
CA VAL A 677 -29.56 -2.79 -9.49
C VAL A 677 -30.82 -3.45 -8.92
N ARG A 678 -30.95 -3.41 -7.60
CA ARG A 678 -32.11 -3.97 -6.90
C ARG A 678 -33.25 -2.98 -6.76
N MET A 679 -32.94 -1.70 -6.62
CA MET A 679 -33.92 -0.63 -6.51
C MET A 679 -33.32 0.74 -6.76
N THR A 680 -34.15 1.70 -7.12
CA THR A 680 -33.81 3.13 -7.18
C THR A 680 -34.06 3.80 -5.83
N LYS A 681 -33.33 4.86 -5.51
CA LYS A 681 -33.53 5.66 -4.28
C LYS A 681 -34.93 6.29 -4.29
N LYS A 682 -35.38 6.78 -5.43
CA LYS A 682 -36.71 7.31 -5.64
C LYS A 682 -37.41 6.58 -6.80
N LYS A 683 -38.66 6.18 -6.60
CA LYS A 683 -39.48 5.64 -7.64
C LYS A 683 -40.12 6.82 -8.43
N LEU A 684 -39.75 6.93 -9.71
CA LEU A 684 -40.18 8.01 -10.57
C LEU A 684 -41.61 7.77 -11.13
N THR A 685 -42.43 8.79 -11.04
CA THR A 685 -43.73 8.86 -11.75
C THR A 685 -43.53 9.21 -13.23
N HIS A 686 -44.59 9.17 -14.01
CA HIS A 686 -44.56 9.61 -15.42
C HIS A 686 -44.13 11.08 -15.52
N THR A 687 -44.79 11.94 -14.75
CA THR A 687 -44.47 13.38 -14.69
C THR A 687 -43.05 13.67 -14.22
N ASP A 688 -42.52 12.90 -13.24
CA ASP A 688 -41.15 13.05 -12.81
C ASP A 688 -40.16 12.79 -13.96
N ARG A 689 -40.44 11.75 -14.79
CA ARG A 689 -39.60 11.42 -15.95
C ARG A 689 -39.65 12.47 -17.03
N ASP A 690 -40.86 13.05 -17.29
CA ASP A 690 -41.01 14.13 -18.25
C ASP A 690 -40.25 15.37 -17.81
N THR A 691 -40.33 15.74 -16.51
CA THR A 691 -39.58 16.86 -15.93
C THR A 691 -38.07 16.66 -16.03
N LEU A 692 -37.57 15.44 -15.75
CA LEU A 692 -36.16 15.11 -15.89
C LEU A 692 -35.69 15.21 -17.34
N TYR A 693 -36.50 14.67 -18.28
CA TYR A 693 -36.18 14.69 -19.70
C TYR A 693 -36.13 16.13 -20.26
N GLU A 694 -37.13 16.95 -19.94
CA GLU A 694 -37.12 18.37 -20.29
C GLU A 694 -35.93 19.12 -19.66
N GLY A 695 -35.53 18.72 -18.45
CA GLY A 695 -34.36 19.23 -17.72
C GLY A 695 -33.02 18.63 -18.14
N ARG A 696 -32.97 17.86 -19.24
CA ARG A 696 -31.74 17.22 -19.76
C ARG A 696 -31.07 16.25 -18.78
N VAL A 697 -31.85 15.60 -17.92
CA VAL A 697 -31.38 14.57 -16.99
C VAL A 697 -32.02 13.22 -17.37
N ASN A 698 -31.22 12.21 -17.60
CA ASN A 698 -31.67 10.88 -17.98
C ASN A 698 -32.32 10.13 -16.80
N PRO A 699 -33.61 9.78 -16.84
CA PRO A 699 -34.25 9.08 -15.74
C PRO A 699 -33.89 7.58 -15.70
N ILE A 700 -33.60 7.10 -14.49
CA ILE A 700 -33.53 5.67 -14.17
C ILE A 700 -34.84 5.28 -13.51
N ALA A 701 -35.64 4.44 -14.17
CA ALA A 701 -36.97 4.07 -13.73
C ALA A 701 -37.08 2.60 -13.35
N SER A 702 -37.93 2.30 -12.38
CA SER A 702 -38.27 0.93 -11.98
C SER A 702 -39.65 0.56 -12.47
N PHE A 703 -39.75 -0.51 -13.25
CA PHE A 703 -40.99 -1.04 -13.78
C PHE A 703 -41.33 -2.40 -13.17
N PRO A 704 -42.61 -2.62 -12.80
CA PRO A 704 -43.03 -3.92 -12.30
C PRO A 704 -42.78 -5.02 -13.34
N GLY A 705 -42.10 -6.08 -12.94
CA GLY A 705 -41.78 -7.22 -13.79
C GLY A 705 -40.64 -7.02 -14.79
N GLN A 706 -40.14 -5.81 -14.94
CA GLN A 706 -39.07 -5.46 -15.88
C GLN A 706 -37.77 -5.05 -15.18
N GLY A 707 -37.84 -4.75 -13.87
CA GLY A 707 -36.66 -4.31 -13.10
C GLY A 707 -36.38 -2.81 -13.22
N VAL A 708 -35.12 -2.44 -13.04
CA VAL A 708 -34.62 -1.06 -13.11
C VAL A 708 -33.95 -0.84 -14.46
N VAL A 709 -34.32 0.21 -15.15
CA VAL A 709 -33.84 0.53 -16.50
C VAL A 709 -33.53 2.01 -16.66
N VAL A 710 -32.59 2.33 -17.52
CA VAL A 710 -32.40 3.68 -18.05
C VAL A 710 -33.55 3.94 -19.04
N PHE A 711 -34.31 4.97 -18.80
CA PHE A 711 -35.55 5.21 -19.55
C PHE A 711 -35.64 6.58 -20.24
N GLY A 712 -34.56 7.24 -20.44
CA GLY A 712 -34.46 8.50 -21.16
C GLY A 712 -33.06 8.66 -21.72
N GLN A 713 -33.02 9.43 -22.81
CA GLN A 713 -31.77 9.81 -23.44
C GLN A 713 -31.94 11.18 -24.09
#